data_bdfc92fc5826ba28f7faf7d4b5a6414a
#
_entry.id   bdfc92fc5826ba28f7faf7d4b5a6414a
#
_cell.length_a   1.000
_cell.length_b   1.000
_cell.length_c   1.000
_cell.angle_alpha   90.00
_cell.angle_beta   90.00
_cell.angle_gamma   90.00
#
_symmetry.space_group_name_H-M   'P 1'
#
loop_
_entity.id
_entity.type
_entity.pdbx_description
1 polymer ?
#
loop_
_entity_poly.entity_id
_entity_poly.type
_entity_poly.pdbx_seq_one_letter_code
_entity_poly.pdbx_strand_id
1 'polypeptide(L)'
;MLLMINTVAFAQGMSGTYTDFPSFGSAVAALMSSGVSGEVVIEMPPGTYEEFVVIGEITGTSESNRVIFRGTGQDNQQVILTSNAGYTQNPTVKLDNADCISFENLTIKTTSNNYGNLVVFENNVNHIYFNNVAFIGIDVTEQTYNNDKQLVYDHSSAFIDEDIRFSNCSFTNGYIALYLSGENIYNHDNGLIIENCSFTNQYSKSIYMTFQDNPIVRNNVINNNKDLKNGYQAIDGFRCYSGVVENNIINIDYNTCYATGIELRPAIGTEENHFIVRNNMVRINSNASLNYCYDLSDNNGTYVDFAHNTALLVGNGSGSALFLEDSFNNVNIVNNLFVNEAGGYIFYVKKANIEGRTCDFNRISMSGSCKVGKFVSTEYSTLNDWNSATGFDANTSLCTPSFASATDLHITTSEGLTINNLLSFVPNDIDGEQRNANTCAGADEYSMGQDLPPIVAQAIDNVIFEDFPSNISLNLENTFTDPDDPDENIVIEVVSISNNSLVSAVLDGKMLSITRLLNEEGASTIMLRATSNGQAVETSFVVECRVEDQPPVVANQLEPIIFEAFPQTMEFDLSNTFDDPDNNNEMIVLSLETVPDVITAIIEDKTLTASRNTIESFDNEHLVIRATSNGKHVDMFVNVSGIAVTIEMETATFEDVPLSSDGIWQPQNGYNSMVSSSWLFTNYYDPTFWGGFTASNRSDMSVSGMDAQYTAVTGGGYAGSEKYAVAYTYGCETTVSAADGSEHEVSGCFVTNNLWTYQSVTDGDFMTTPFGGESGNDPDFLYVYAVGRNADNIVTDTAIFYLADFRFDDNTSDYVINSWEWFDLSGLGSVASISFGLESSKYNEGGMLTPSYFCLDNFFANDTTFTKELAETNIELYPNPARDYMVVNSTDNIESYTIFNLSGEKVIQGIPNSSTINVTDLKSGLYFIVFESKEGRKTSKFVKQ
;
A
#
# COMPACT_ATOMS: atom_id res chain seq x y z
N MET A 1 5.49 33.10 -40.97
CA MET A 1 4.97 31.74 -40.68
C MET A 1 5.92 31.10 -39.66
N LEU A 2 5.70 31.48 -38.39
CA LEU A 2 6.45 30.95 -37.24
C LEU A 2 5.61 29.82 -36.66
N LEU A 3 6.10 28.61 -36.73
CA LEU A 3 5.52 27.44 -36.05
C LEU A 3 5.78 27.63 -34.55
N MET A 4 4.79 27.97 -33.76
CA MET A 4 4.84 27.78 -32.32
C MET A 4 4.63 26.30 -32.05
N ILE A 5 5.68 25.63 -31.63
CA ILE A 5 5.61 24.28 -31.03
C ILE A 5 5.12 24.53 -29.60
N ASN A 6 3.87 24.21 -29.32
CA ASN A 6 3.35 24.07 -27.97
C ASN A 6 4.08 22.88 -27.33
N THR A 7 5.08 23.18 -26.50
CA THR A 7 5.58 22.20 -25.53
C THR A 7 4.49 22.02 -24.46
N VAL A 8 3.79 20.90 -24.55
CA VAL A 8 3.01 20.38 -23.41
C VAL A 8 4.02 20.21 -22.28
N ALA A 9 3.85 20.94 -21.22
CA ALA A 9 4.59 20.71 -19.98
C ALA A 9 4.08 19.34 -19.44
N PHE A 10 4.85 18.28 -19.66
CA PHE A 10 4.66 17.03 -18.93
C PHE A 10 4.86 17.36 -17.45
N ALA A 11 3.96 16.93 -16.60
CA ALA A 11 4.19 16.90 -15.17
C ALA A 11 5.55 16.25 -14.95
N GLN A 12 6.39 16.87 -14.14
CA GLN A 12 7.74 16.34 -13.89
C GLN A 12 7.53 15.07 -13.08
N GLY A 13 7.90 13.89 -13.63
CA GLY A 13 7.78 12.60 -12.95
C GLY A 13 8.51 12.61 -11.59
N MET A 14 8.13 11.72 -10.69
CA MET A 14 8.70 11.61 -9.35
C MET A 14 10.20 11.29 -9.41
N SER A 15 10.99 11.82 -8.46
CA SER A 15 12.40 11.48 -8.27
C SER A 15 12.84 11.85 -6.84
N GLY A 16 13.80 11.12 -6.28
CA GLY A 16 14.30 11.33 -4.91
C GLY A 16 13.60 10.50 -3.86
N THR A 17 13.80 10.84 -2.58
CA THR A 17 13.29 10.07 -1.43
C THR A 17 12.00 10.69 -0.90
N TYR A 18 11.01 9.85 -0.61
CA TYR A 18 9.70 10.21 -0.06
C TYR A 18 9.43 9.43 1.22
N THR A 19 9.11 10.13 2.29
CA THR A 19 8.87 9.59 3.63
C THR A 19 7.42 9.74 4.10
N ASP A 20 6.57 10.44 3.35
CA ASP A 20 5.26 10.94 3.80
C ASP A 20 4.07 10.07 3.35
N PHE A 21 4.32 8.98 2.65
CA PHE A 21 3.21 8.13 2.21
C PHE A 21 2.64 7.33 3.39
N PRO A 22 1.33 7.43 3.65
CA PRO A 22 0.70 6.73 4.77
C PRO A 22 0.58 5.21 4.53
N SER A 23 0.73 4.75 3.28
CA SER A 23 0.63 3.35 2.90
C SER A 23 1.36 3.03 1.60
N PHE A 24 1.68 1.76 1.36
CA PHE A 24 2.25 1.31 0.08
C PHE A 24 1.31 1.58 -1.10
N GLY A 25 -0.01 1.37 -0.91
CA GLY A 25 -1.00 1.62 -1.94
C GLY A 25 -1.08 3.08 -2.35
N SER A 26 -0.95 4.02 -1.40
CA SER A 26 -0.93 5.46 -1.71
C SER A 26 0.31 5.86 -2.50
N ALA A 27 1.48 5.32 -2.15
CA ALA A 27 2.71 5.53 -2.89
C ALA A 27 2.63 4.99 -4.33
N VAL A 28 2.10 3.77 -4.48
CA VAL A 28 1.88 3.15 -5.79
C VAL A 28 0.92 3.98 -6.65
N ALA A 29 -0.18 4.47 -6.08
CA ALA A 29 -1.13 5.33 -6.80
C ALA A 29 -0.46 6.62 -7.31
N ALA A 30 0.37 7.26 -6.48
CA ALA A 30 1.14 8.43 -6.88
C ALA A 30 2.14 8.13 -8.00
N LEU A 31 2.89 7.04 -7.88
CA LEU A 31 3.86 6.59 -8.87
C LEU A 31 3.20 6.27 -10.23
N MET A 32 2.09 5.54 -10.21
CA MET A 32 1.36 5.19 -11.44
C MET A 32 0.74 6.42 -12.12
N SER A 33 0.32 7.42 -11.35
CA SER A 33 -0.27 8.64 -11.90
C SER A 33 0.76 9.64 -12.42
N SER A 34 1.91 9.76 -11.75
CA SER A 34 2.92 10.78 -12.06
C SER A 34 4.05 10.25 -12.93
N GLY A 35 4.30 8.92 -12.92
CA GLY A 35 5.52 8.33 -13.46
C GLY A 35 6.77 8.75 -12.69
N VAL A 36 7.93 8.37 -13.21
CA VAL A 36 9.23 8.71 -12.61
C VAL A 36 10.14 9.42 -13.61
N SER A 37 11.00 10.31 -13.11
CA SER A 37 12.02 11.03 -13.91
C SER A 37 13.45 10.85 -13.38
N GLY A 38 13.62 10.07 -12.33
CA GLY A 38 14.84 9.66 -11.68
C GLY A 38 14.57 8.49 -10.75
N GLU A 39 15.58 8.05 -10.00
CA GLU A 39 15.39 7.05 -8.95
C GLU A 39 14.41 7.59 -7.88
N VAL A 40 13.49 6.74 -7.46
CA VAL A 40 12.52 7.06 -6.41
C VAL A 40 12.68 6.06 -5.27
N VAL A 41 12.90 6.57 -4.05
CA VAL A 41 12.92 5.77 -2.83
C VAL A 41 11.70 6.12 -1.98
N ILE A 42 10.84 5.15 -1.74
CA ILE A 42 9.69 5.26 -0.84
C ILE A 42 10.10 4.64 0.49
N GLU A 43 10.33 5.47 1.49
CA GLU A 43 10.70 5.03 2.84
C GLU A 43 9.44 4.84 3.69
N MET A 44 9.26 3.60 4.16
CA MET A 44 8.14 3.22 4.99
C MET A 44 8.56 3.09 6.44
N PRO A 45 7.95 3.84 7.37
CA PRO A 45 8.29 3.76 8.78
C PRO A 45 7.86 2.42 9.42
N PRO A 46 8.44 2.05 10.58
CA PRO A 46 8.05 0.88 11.34
C PRO A 46 6.53 0.83 11.58
N GLY A 47 5.90 -0.28 11.21
CA GLY A 47 4.45 -0.44 11.33
C GLY A 47 3.94 -1.67 10.58
N THR A 48 2.65 -1.94 10.74
CA THR A 48 1.95 -3.01 10.00
C THR A 48 0.96 -2.37 9.04
N TYR A 49 1.15 -2.62 7.75
CA TYR A 49 0.34 -2.13 6.64
C TYR A 49 -0.53 -3.29 6.13
N GLU A 50 -1.83 -3.24 6.43
CA GLU A 50 -2.77 -4.28 6.00
C GLU A 50 -3.47 -3.85 4.72
N GLU A 51 -2.88 -4.20 3.57
CA GLU A 51 -3.36 -3.77 2.26
C GLU A 51 -2.96 -4.76 1.15
N PHE A 52 -3.69 -4.71 0.03
CA PHE A 52 -3.33 -5.36 -1.23
C PHE A 52 -2.64 -4.33 -2.12
N VAL A 53 -1.41 -4.61 -2.52
CA VAL A 53 -0.63 -3.71 -3.36
C VAL A 53 -0.56 -4.25 -4.78
N VAL A 54 -1.04 -3.50 -5.75
CA VAL A 54 -0.94 -3.83 -7.18
C VAL A 54 -0.06 -2.80 -7.86
N ILE A 55 1.09 -3.22 -8.34
CA ILE A 55 2.03 -2.37 -9.07
C ILE A 55 1.95 -2.74 -10.54
N GLY A 56 1.43 -1.83 -11.35
CA GLY A 56 1.40 -1.93 -12.80
C GLY A 56 2.62 -1.27 -13.44
N GLU A 57 2.54 -1.06 -14.75
CA GLU A 57 3.55 -0.30 -15.50
C GLU A 57 3.63 1.14 -14.95
N ILE A 58 4.80 1.56 -14.52
CA ILE A 58 5.08 2.93 -14.09
C ILE A 58 5.86 3.64 -15.20
N THR A 59 5.31 4.71 -15.75
CA THR A 59 5.94 5.44 -16.86
C THR A 59 7.29 6.02 -16.43
N GLY A 60 8.34 5.75 -17.18
CA GLY A 60 9.67 6.31 -16.97
C GLY A 60 10.61 5.47 -16.10
N THR A 61 10.17 4.30 -15.61
CA THR A 61 11.07 3.34 -14.95
C THR A 61 12.14 2.85 -15.91
N SER A 62 13.33 2.63 -15.38
CA SER A 62 14.50 2.06 -16.05
C SER A 62 15.52 1.64 -14.98
N GLU A 63 16.60 0.98 -15.36
CA GLU A 63 17.66 0.62 -14.40
C GLU A 63 18.23 1.84 -13.63
N SER A 64 18.27 3.03 -14.27
CA SER A 64 18.71 4.28 -13.65
C SER A 64 17.58 5.05 -12.93
N ASN A 65 16.34 4.70 -13.19
CA ASN A 65 15.15 5.33 -12.61
C ASN A 65 14.31 4.25 -11.89
N ARG A 66 14.94 3.55 -10.98
CA ARG A 66 14.32 2.47 -10.20
C ARG A 66 13.38 3.02 -9.14
N VAL A 67 12.32 2.28 -8.87
CA VAL A 67 11.45 2.55 -7.71
C VAL A 67 11.81 1.57 -6.59
N ILE A 68 12.13 2.08 -5.43
CA ILE A 68 12.58 1.32 -4.26
C ILE A 68 11.61 1.53 -3.11
N PHE A 69 10.95 0.47 -2.66
CA PHE A 69 10.17 0.45 -1.42
C PHE A 69 11.07 -0.04 -0.29
N ARG A 70 11.43 0.82 0.64
CA ARG A 70 12.38 0.53 1.71
C ARG A 70 11.75 0.69 3.09
N GLY A 71 11.86 -0.34 3.93
CA GLY A 71 11.56 -0.22 5.35
C GLY A 71 12.67 0.52 6.09
N THR A 72 12.31 1.50 6.93
CA THR A 72 13.27 2.30 7.73
C THR A 72 13.52 1.71 9.12
N GLY A 73 12.97 0.53 9.44
CA GLY A 73 13.24 -0.18 10.68
C GLY A 73 14.70 -0.63 10.82
N GLN A 74 15.12 -0.93 12.05
CA GLN A 74 16.46 -1.48 12.33
C GLN A 74 16.68 -2.86 11.71
N ASP A 75 15.58 -3.60 11.50
CA ASP A 75 15.57 -4.89 10.81
C ASP A 75 14.33 -5.02 9.91
N ASN A 76 14.30 -6.05 9.09
CA ASN A 76 13.22 -6.28 8.15
C ASN A 76 11.88 -6.72 8.77
N GLN A 77 11.81 -6.90 10.09
CA GLN A 77 10.60 -7.32 10.80
C GLN A 77 9.79 -6.14 11.36
N GLN A 78 10.32 -4.94 11.30
CA GLN A 78 9.67 -3.76 11.85
C GLN A 78 8.69 -3.11 10.86
N VAL A 79 8.91 -3.27 9.55
CA VAL A 79 7.98 -2.79 8.51
C VAL A 79 7.31 -3.99 7.88
N ILE A 80 6.01 -4.14 8.11
CA ILE A 80 5.27 -5.35 7.75
C ILE A 80 4.17 -5.00 6.76
N LEU A 81 4.30 -5.47 5.52
CA LEU A 81 3.22 -5.44 4.54
C LEU A 81 2.46 -6.76 4.62
N THR A 82 1.16 -6.69 4.88
CA THR A 82 0.32 -7.88 5.07
C THR A 82 -1.04 -7.71 4.43
N SER A 83 -1.71 -8.83 4.15
CA SER A 83 -3.09 -8.83 3.68
C SER A 83 -3.87 -10.00 4.26
N ASN A 84 -5.18 -9.86 4.33
CA ASN A 84 -6.08 -10.97 4.60
C ASN A 84 -6.51 -11.60 3.27
N ALA A 85 -5.61 -12.38 2.67
CA ALA A 85 -5.80 -13.00 1.36
C ALA A 85 -7.08 -13.85 1.28
N GLY A 86 -7.77 -13.79 0.15
CA GLY A 86 -9.01 -14.52 -0.14
C GLY A 86 -9.03 -15.11 -1.56
N TYR A 87 -10.11 -15.74 -1.95
CA TYR A 87 -10.22 -16.40 -3.26
C TYR A 87 -10.04 -15.43 -4.45
N THR A 88 -10.55 -14.20 -4.34
CA THR A 88 -10.52 -13.19 -5.41
C THR A 88 -9.32 -12.26 -5.32
N GLN A 89 -8.66 -12.20 -4.17
CA GLN A 89 -7.49 -11.35 -3.90
C GLN A 89 -6.51 -12.18 -3.07
N ASN A 90 -5.78 -13.08 -3.72
CA ASN A 90 -4.83 -13.94 -3.03
C ASN A 90 -3.50 -13.25 -2.70
N PRO A 91 -2.82 -12.55 -3.63
CA PRO A 91 -1.49 -11.99 -3.32
C PRO A 91 -1.57 -10.78 -2.38
N THR A 92 -0.56 -10.63 -1.51
CA THR A 92 -0.33 -9.37 -0.77
C THR A 92 0.22 -8.30 -1.72
N VAL A 93 1.15 -8.69 -2.59
CA VAL A 93 1.71 -7.83 -3.64
C VAL A 93 1.49 -8.51 -5.00
N LYS A 94 0.96 -7.76 -5.95
CA LYS A 94 0.85 -8.17 -7.35
C LYS A 94 1.71 -7.24 -8.21
N LEU A 95 2.61 -7.80 -8.99
CA LEU A 95 3.40 -7.10 -10.00
C LEU A 95 2.81 -7.45 -11.37
N ASP A 96 2.31 -6.46 -12.10
CA ASP A 96 1.55 -6.63 -13.34
C ASP A 96 2.11 -5.71 -14.43
N ASN A 97 2.91 -6.22 -15.34
CA ASN A 97 3.77 -5.44 -16.23
C ASN A 97 4.73 -4.50 -15.47
N ALA A 98 5.18 -4.89 -14.30
CA ALA A 98 6.05 -4.06 -13.47
C ALA A 98 7.52 -4.16 -13.93
N ASP A 99 8.22 -3.04 -14.01
CA ASP A 99 9.62 -2.97 -14.39
C ASP A 99 10.43 -2.07 -13.46
N CYS A 100 11.65 -2.50 -13.12
CA CYS A 100 12.61 -1.76 -12.31
C CYS A 100 12.08 -1.40 -10.91
N ILE A 101 11.52 -2.37 -10.20
CA ILE A 101 11.01 -2.23 -8.83
C ILE A 101 11.91 -2.98 -7.85
N SER A 102 12.15 -2.38 -6.69
CA SER A 102 12.86 -3.02 -5.57
C SER A 102 12.07 -2.97 -4.28
N PHE A 103 12.20 -4.02 -3.48
CA PHE A 103 11.73 -4.10 -2.10
C PHE A 103 12.91 -4.36 -1.17
N GLU A 104 13.09 -3.54 -0.15
CA GLU A 104 14.24 -3.60 0.73
C GLU A 104 13.83 -3.50 2.21
N ASN A 105 14.46 -4.32 3.05
CA ASN A 105 14.37 -4.24 4.51
C ASN A 105 12.94 -4.23 5.06
N LEU A 106 12.10 -5.17 4.64
CA LEU A 106 10.71 -5.29 5.09
C LEU A 106 10.23 -6.75 5.13
N THR A 107 9.08 -6.98 5.74
CA THR A 107 8.40 -8.28 5.78
C THR A 107 7.15 -8.26 4.91
N ILE A 108 6.98 -9.27 4.05
CA ILE A 108 5.75 -9.53 3.32
C ILE A 108 5.13 -10.81 3.87
N LYS A 109 3.88 -10.72 4.36
CA LYS A 109 3.17 -11.89 4.92
C LYS A 109 1.67 -11.84 4.63
N THR A 110 0.96 -12.90 5.03
CA THR A 110 -0.52 -12.95 5.01
C THR A 110 -1.07 -13.24 6.39
N THR A 111 -2.25 -12.75 6.70
CA THR A 111 -3.03 -13.12 7.89
C THR A 111 -4.08 -14.21 7.59
N SER A 112 -4.27 -14.57 6.33
CA SER A 112 -5.20 -15.62 5.91
C SER A 112 -4.70 -17.01 6.30
N ASN A 113 -5.62 -17.92 6.57
CA ASN A 113 -5.32 -19.34 6.83
C ASN A 113 -5.45 -20.23 5.59
N ASN A 114 -6.05 -19.75 4.51
CA ASN A 114 -6.40 -20.55 3.34
C ASN A 114 -5.69 -20.11 2.05
N TYR A 115 -5.36 -18.84 1.93
CA TYR A 115 -4.74 -18.22 0.76
C TYR A 115 -3.46 -17.51 1.20
N GLY A 116 -2.37 -17.73 0.53
CA GLY A 116 -1.08 -17.30 1.05
C GLY A 116 -0.02 -16.98 0.01
N ASN A 117 -0.40 -16.66 -1.23
CA ASN A 117 0.55 -16.06 -2.15
C ASN A 117 0.93 -14.68 -1.60
N LEU A 118 2.22 -14.43 -1.45
CA LEU A 118 2.68 -13.15 -0.93
C LEU A 118 2.98 -12.19 -2.07
N VAL A 119 3.71 -12.66 -3.08
CA VAL A 119 3.99 -11.90 -4.30
C VAL A 119 3.58 -12.72 -5.50
N VAL A 120 2.88 -12.10 -6.45
CA VAL A 120 2.50 -12.71 -7.73
C VAL A 120 3.03 -11.85 -8.87
N PHE A 121 3.74 -12.50 -9.80
CA PHE A 121 4.14 -11.91 -11.08
C PHE A 121 3.05 -12.21 -12.12
N GLU A 122 2.60 -11.19 -12.81
CA GLU A 122 1.59 -11.32 -13.85
C GLU A 122 1.99 -10.46 -15.06
N ASN A 123 1.84 -11.01 -16.25
CA ASN A 123 2.32 -10.43 -17.49
C ASN A 123 3.86 -10.27 -17.52
N ASN A 124 4.39 -9.23 -18.11
CA ASN A 124 5.82 -9.01 -18.29
C ASN A 124 6.42 -8.30 -17.07
N VAL A 125 7.25 -8.99 -16.29
CA VAL A 125 7.81 -8.48 -15.03
C VAL A 125 9.33 -8.53 -15.13
N ASN A 126 10.01 -7.36 -15.12
CA ASN A 126 11.44 -7.28 -15.34
C ASN A 126 12.15 -6.45 -14.28
N HIS A 127 13.44 -6.76 -14.06
CA HIS A 127 14.35 -6.02 -13.18
C HIS A 127 13.76 -5.84 -11.76
N ILE A 128 13.24 -6.93 -11.18
CA ILE A 128 12.63 -6.93 -9.85
C ILE A 128 13.61 -7.45 -8.81
N TYR A 129 13.90 -6.64 -7.80
CA TYR A 129 14.88 -6.97 -6.78
C TYR A 129 14.24 -6.99 -5.38
N PHE A 130 14.51 -8.07 -4.66
CA PHE A 130 14.19 -8.21 -3.24
C PHE A 130 15.50 -8.33 -2.47
N ASN A 131 15.77 -7.39 -1.56
CA ASN A 131 16.96 -7.40 -0.74
C ASN A 131 16.60 -7.26 0.74
N ASN A 132 17.04 -8.21 1.56
CA ASN A 132 16.71 -8.26 2.98
C ASN A 132 15.19 -8.24 3.26
N VAL A 133 14.43 -9.04 2.47
CA VAL A 133 12.98 -9.17 2.64
C VAL A 133 12.64 -10.49 3.32
N ALA A 134 11.80 -10.45 4.34
CA ALA A 134 11.27 -11.64 4.99
C ALA A 134 9.90 -12.01 4.39
N PHE A 135 9.79 -13.20 3.80
CA PHE A 135 8.55 -13.77 3.27
C PHE A 135 8.02 -14.81 4.27
N ILE A 136 6.88 -14.52 4.89
CA ILE A 136 6.29 -15.38 5.92
C ILE A 136 4.94 -15.89 5.47
N GLY A 137 4.90 -17.14 5.03
CA GLY A 137 3.70 -17.80 4.53
C GLY A 137 2.93 -18.58 5.60
N ILE A 138 1.86 -19.20 5.14
CA ILE A 138 1.02 -20.09 5.93
C ILE A 138 1.82 -21.36 6.28
N ASP A 139 1.64 -21.87 7.50
CA ASP A 139 2.12 -23.19 7.86
C ASP A 139 1.23 -24.28 7.22
N VAL A 140 1.64 -24.73 6.02
CA VAL A 140 0.90 -25.71 5.22
C VAL A 140 1.16 -27.10 5.77
N THR A 141 0.11 -27.82 6.18
CA THR A 141 0.15 -29.17 6.75
C THR A 141 -0.43 -30.27 5.85
N GLU A 142 -1.12 -29.87 4.77
CA GLU A 142 -1.76 -30.77 3.82
C GLU A 142 -1.43 -30.38 2.39
N GLN A 143 -1.46 -31.37 1.48
CA GLN A 143 -1.26 -31.12 0.06
C GLN A 143 -2.37 -30.21 -0.48
N THR A 144 -1.98 -29.17 -1.20
CA THR A 144 -2.89 -28.30 -1.96
C THR A 144 -2.70 -28.57 -3.45
N TYR A 145 -3.79 -28.61 -4.20
CA TYR A 145 -3.72 -28.78 -5.67
C TYR A 145 -3.81 -27.46 -6.42
N ASN A 146 -3.98 -26.35 -5.69
CA ASN A 146 -4.08 -25.01 -6.22
C ASN A 146 -2.81 -24.22 -5.90
N ASN A 147 -2.44 -23.29 -6.77
CA ASN A 147 -1.29 -22.41 -6.57
C ASN A 147 -1.60 -21.22 -5.62
N ASP A 148 -2.33 -21.50 -4.54
CA ASP A 148 -2.87 -20.45 -3.65
C ASP A 148 -1.99 -20.15 -2.42
N LYS A 149 -0.86 -20.88 -2.25
CA LYS A 149 -0.02 -20.83 -1.03
C LYS A 149 1.47 -20.77 -1.33
N GLN A 150 1.85 -20.30 -2.50
CA GLN A 150 3.24 -20.00 -2.85
C GLN A 150 3.65 -18.65 -2.26
N LEU A 151 4.89 -18.52 -1.80
CA LEU A 151 5.33 -17.21 -1.29
C LEU A 151 5.57 -16.23 -2.43
N VAL A 152 6.33 -16.64 -3.45
CA VAL A 152 6.44 -15.92 -4.71
C VAL A 152 5.94 -16.84 -5.81
N TYR A 153 5.02 -16.36 -6.62
CA TYR A 153 4.39 -17.13 -7.67
C TYR A 153 4.39 -16.36 -8.99
N ASP A 154 5.14 -16.85 -9.92
CA ASP A 154 5.05 -16.39 -11.29
C ASP A 154 3.86 -17.08 -11.97
N HIS A 155 2.87 -16.27 -12.32
CA HIS A 155 1.63 -16.72 -12.95
C HIS A 155 1.68 -16.58 -14.47
N SER A 156 2.61 -15.83 -15.01
CA SER A 156 2.62 -15.43 -16.41
C SER A 156 3.41 -16.38 -17.30
N SER A 157 2.86 -17.54 -17.56
CA SER A 157 3.46 -18.49 -18.54
C SER A 157 3.42 -18.03 -20.02
N ALA A 158 3.09 -16.78 -20.31
CA ALA A 158 2.98 -16.24 -21.67
C ALA A 158 3.95 -15.10 -21.96
N PHE A 159 4.78 -14.72 -21.01
CA PHE A 159 5.73 -13.62 -21.08
C PHE A 159 7.10 -14.07 -20.58
N ILE A 160 8.13 -13.36 -20.99
CA ILE A 160 9.51 -13.59 -20.55
C ILE A 160 9.81 -12.57 -19.47
N ASP A 161 10.20 -13.06 -18.29
CA ASP A 161 10.65 -12.23 -17.21
C ASP A 161 12.19 -12.13 -17.21
N GLU A 162 12.73 -10.94 -17.01
CA GLU A 162 14.17 -10.70 -17.07
C GLU A 162 14.69 -10.09 -15.75
N ASP A 163 15.88 -10.55 -15.34
CA ASP A 163 16.66 -9.99 -14.22
C ASP A 163 15.87 -9.91 -12.90
N ILE A 164 15.41 -11.06 -12.43
CA ILE A 164 14.75 -11.20 -11.14
C ILE A 164 15.76 -11.59 -10.07
N ARG A 165 15.84 -10.85 -8.95
CA ARG A 165 16.84 -11.09 -7.91
C ARG A 165 16.25 -11.20 -6.52
N PHE A 166 16.70 -12.20 -5.78
CA PHE A 166 16.46 -12.39 -4.36
C PHE A 166 17.81 -12.45 -3.64
N SER A 167 18.14 -11.43 -2.87
CA SER A 167 19.42 -11.36 -2.13
C SER A 167 19.14 -11.14 -0.63
N ASN A 168 19.82 -11.90 0.23
CA ASN A 168 19.71 -11.79 1.69
C ASN A 168 18.28 -11.96 2.24
N CYS A 169 17.41 -12.66 1.52
CA CYS A 169 16.00 -12.83 1.86
C CYS A 169 15.78 -14.06 2.75
N SER A 170 14.69 -14.05 3.51
CA SER A 170 14.25 -15.21 4.27
C SER A 170 12.85 -15.66 3.87
N PHE A 171 12.69 -16.98 3.70
CA PHE A 171 11.43 -17.60 3.28
C PHE A 171 11.00 -18.60 4.32
N THR A 172 9.89 -18.39 4.99
CA THR A 172 9.39 -19.25 6.07
C THR A 172 8.02 -19.80 5.73
N ASN A 173 7.83 -21.12 5.86
CA ASN A 173 6.60 -21.84 5.58
C ASN A 173 6.19 -21.77 4.09
N GLY A 174 4.87 -21.77 3.79
CA GLY A 174 4.32 -21.81 2.44
C GLY A 174 4.30 -23.21 1.83
N TYR A 175 3.69 -23.34 0.64
CA TYR A 175 3.67 -24.58 -0.12
C TYR A 175 4.94 -24.73 -0.96
N ILE A 176 5.27 -23.71 -1.76
CA ILE A 176 6.54 -23.50 -2.45
C ILE A 176 6.99 -22.07 -2.11
N ALA A 177 8.28 -21.89 -1.81
CA ALA A 177 8.75 -20.54 -1.53
C ALA A 177 8.89 -19.72 -2.82
N LEU A 178 9.67 -20.19 -3.76
CA LEU A 178 9.84 -19.57 -5.07
C LEU A 178 9.32 -20.51 -6.16
N TYR A 179 8.27 -20.10 -6.85
CA TYR A 179 7.74 -20.74 -8.06
C TYR A 179 7.94 -19.80 -9.23
N LEU A 180 8.97 -20.01 -10.05
CA LEU A 180 9.40 -19.13 -11.13
C LEU A 180 9.37 -19.91 -12.45
N SER A 181 8.58 -19.46 -13.41
CA SER A 181 8.26 -20.25 -14.60
C SER A 181 8.32 -19.42 -15.87
N GLY A 182 9.35 -19.63 -16.66
CA GLY A 182 9.36 -19.16 -18.04
C GLY A 182 8.26 -19.81 -18.89
N GLU A 183 8.01 -19.26 -20.08
CA GLU A 183 6.84 -19.62 -20.89
C GLU A 183 6.89 -21.07 -21.41
N ASN A 184 7.99 -21.47 -22.07
CA ASN A 184 8.08 -22.78 -22.70
C ASN A 184 9.52 -23.07 -23.17
N ILE A 185 9.72 -24.18 -23.91
CA ILE A 185 11.03 -24.62 -24.42
C ILE A 185 11.69 -23.69 -25.44
N TYR A 186 11.05 -22.62 -25.85
CA TYR A 186 11.57 -21.65 -26.84
C TYR A 186 11.70 -20.25 -26.26
N ASN A 187 10.97 -19.95 -25.21
CA ASN A 187 10.93 -18.65 -24.57
C ASN A 187 11.22 -18.86 -23.07
N HIS A 188 12.42 -18.54 -22.65
CA HIS A 188 12.91 -18.74 -21.30
C HIS A 188 13.06 -17.39 -20.60
N ASP A 189 12.82 -17.36 -19.31
CA ASP A 189 13.23 -16.23 -18.49
C ASP A 189 14.75 -16.18 -18.36
N ASN A 190 15.31 -15.01 -18.12
CA ASN A 190 16.75 -14.83 -18.09
C ASN A 190 17.23 -13.98 -16.92
N GLY A 191 18.40 -14.32 -16.39
CA GLY A 191 19.06 -13.51 -15.37
C GLY A 191 18.51 -13.68 -13.96
N LEU A 192 17.85 -14.80 -13.65
CA LEU A 192 17.42 -15.11 -12.29
C LEU A 192 18.61 -15.27 -11.35
N ILE A 193 18.62 -14.56 -10.22
CA ILE A 193 19.62 -14.68 -9.16
C ILE A 193 18.92 -14.91 -7.81
N ILE A 194 19.31 -16.00 -7.12
CA ILE A 194 18.87 -16.32 -5.77
C ILE A 194 20.12 -16.55 -4.92
N GLU A 195 20.46 -15.59 -4.06
CA GLU A 195 21.71 -15.64 -3.33
C GLU A 195 21.59 -15.19 -1.88
N ASN A 196 22.40 -15.81 -0.99
CA ASN A 196 22.47 -15.49 0.42
C ASN A 196 21.10 -15.58 1.14
N CYS A 197 20.18 -16.40 0.64
CA CYS A 197 18.83 -16.52 1.16
C CYS A 197 18.69 -17.72 2.10
N SER A 198 17.75 -17.62 3.04
CA SER A 198 17.38 -18.70 3.95
C SER A 198 15.97 -19.22 3.66
N PHE A 199 15.81 -20.54 3.60
CA PHE A 199 14.53 -21.20 3.37
C PHE A 199 14.22 -22.16 4.53
N THR A 200 13.04 -22.03 5.11
CA THR A 200 12.67 -22.81 6.29
C THR A 200 11.26 -23.39 6.17
N ASN A 201 11.14 -24.70 6.22
CA ASN A 201 9.90 -25.45 6.41
C ASN A 201 8.82 -25.26 5.33
N GLN A 202 9.18 -25.17 4.07
CA GLN A 202 8.23 -25.25 2.95
C GLN A 202 7.61 -26.66 2.88
N TYR A 203 6.36 -26.74 2.41
CA TYR A 203 5.64 -28.02 2.33
C TYR A 203 6.15 -28.91 1.18
N SER A 204 6.43 -28.36 0.00
CA SER A 204 6.73 -29.13 -1.21
C SER A 204 8.11 -28.82 -1.77
N LYS A 205 8.44 -27.56 -1.99
CA LYS A 205 9.72 -27.14 -2.55
C LYS A 205 10.15 -25.81 -1.94
N SER A 206 11.46 -25.58 -1.82
CA SER A 206 11.95 -24.24 -1.50
C SER A 206 12.14 -23.42 -2.78
N ILE A 207 12.86 -23.92 -3.77
CA ILE A 207 13.08 -23.25 -5.05
C ILE A 207 12.57 -24.16 -6.15
N TYR A 208 11.62 -23.68 -6.95
CA TYR A 208 11.15 -24.30 -8.16
C TYR A 208 11.26 -23.33 -9.31
N MET A 209 12.08 -23.67 -10.28
CA MET A 209 12.34 -22.85 -11.46
C MET A 209 12.20 -23.70 -12.72
N THR A 210 11.53 -23.12 -13.73
CA THR A 210 11.33 -23.81 -15.01
C THR A 210 11.64 -22.88 -16.18
N PHE A 211 12.26 -23.42 -17.23
CA PHE A 211 12.60 -22.67 -18.45
C PHE A 211 13.37 -21.37 -18.16
N GLN A 212 14.50 -21.51 -17.42
CA GLN A 212 15.36 -20.38 -17.04
C GLN A 212 16.67 -20.42 -17.82
N ASP A 213 17.08 -19.29 -18.40
CA ASP A 213 18.41 -19.11 -18.99
C ASP A 213 19.35 -18.45 -17.95
N ASN A 214 20.52 -19.04 -17.78
CA ASN A 214 21.57 -18.56 -16.90
C ASN A 214 21.14 -18.30 -15.44
N PRO A 215 20.31 -19.15 -14.82
CA PRO A 215 19.94 -18.95 -13.42
C PRO A 215 21.15 -19.15 -12.52
N ILE A 216 21.26 -18.31 -11.48
CA ILE A 216 22.28 -18.40 -10.44
C ILE A 216 21.60 -18.66 -9.09
N VAL A 217 21.88 -19.81 -8.48
CA VAL A 217 21.38 -20.20 -7.15
C VAL A 217 22.59 -20.48 -6.28
N ARG A 218 22.95 -19.53 -5.41
CA ARG A 218 24.21 -19.64 -4.64
C ARG A 218 24.12 -19.16 -3.21
N ASN A 219 24.98 -19.71 -2.35
CA ASN A 219 25.14 -19.30 -0.94
C ASN A 219 23.82 -19.34 -0.15
N ASN A 220 22.90 -20.22 -0.50
CA ASN A 220 21.61 -20.31 0.18
C ASN A 220 21.64 -21.41 1.25
N VAL A 221 20.91 -21.19 2.35
CA VAL A 221 20.73 -22.14 3.42
C VAL A 221 19.28 -22.64 3.42
N ILE A 222 19.08 -23.93 3.19
CA ILE A 222 17.77 -24.56 3.15
C ILE A 222 17.64 -25.58 4.29
N ASN A 223 16.79 -25.29 5.26
CA ASN A 223 16.53 -26.15 6.39
C ASN A 223 15.06 -26.59 6.40
N ASN A 224 14.79 -27.88 6.34
CA ASN A 224 13.45 -28.39 6.40
C ASN A 224 13.35 -29.59 7.36
N ASN A 225 12.67 -29.39 8.50
CA ASN A 225 12.45 -30.40 9.52
C ASN A 225 10.96 -30.73 9.72
N LYS A 226 10.12 -30.35 8.76
CA LYS A 226 8.68 -30.50 8.81
C LYS A 226 8.29 -31.95 8.47
N ASP A 227 7.49 -32.57 9.32
CA ASP A 227 6.98 -33.93 9.04
C ASP A 227 5.86 -33.89 7.99
N LEU A 228 6.20 -34.19 6.75
CA LEU A 228 5.33 -34.07 5.58
C LEU A 228 4.83 -35.43 5.12
N LYS A 229 3.64 -35.42 4.51
CA LYS A 229 3.01 -36.64 3.94
C LYS A 229 3.39 -36.89 2.48
N ASN A 230 3.98 -35.89 1.81
CA ASN A 230 4.40 -35.98 0.39
C ASN A 230 5.87 -35.62 0.27
N GLY A 231 6.48 -35.99 -0.88
CA GLY A 231 7.88 -35.70 -1.14
C GLY A 231 8.23 -34.20 -1.14
N TYR A 232 9.49 -33.93 -0.85
CA TYR A 232 10.04 -32.58 -0.84
C TYR A 232 11.26 -32.47 -1.72
N GLN A 233 11.38 -31.37 -2.45
CA GLN A 233 12.60 -31.00 -3.18
C GLN A 233 13.08 -29.63 -2.70
N ALA A 234 14.36 -29.55 -2.30
CA ALA A 234 14.90 -28.28 -1.84
C ALA A 234 15.12 -27.31 -3.01
N ILE A 235 15.85 -27.75 -4.05
CA ILE A 235 16.02 -27.02 -5.32
C ILE A 235 15.56 -27.95 -6.45
N ASP A 236 14.59 -27.49 -7.24
CA ASP A 236 14.06 -28.22 -8.39
C ASP A 236 14.11 -27.32 -9.63
N GLY A 237 14.99 -27.65 -10.56
CA GLY A 237 15.16 -27.00 -11.85
C GLY A 237 14.62 -27.85 -12.99
N PHE A 238 13.61 -27.37 -13.70
CA PHE A 238 13.06 -28.03 -14.86
C PHE A 238 13.41 -27.27 -16.14
N ARG A 239 14.21 -27.88 -17.01
CA ARG A 239 14.69 -27.28 -18.28
C ARG A 239 15.35 -25.91 -18.07
N CYS A 240 16.39 -25.92 -17.24
CA CYS A 240 17.24 -24.76 -17.03
C CYS A 240 18.49 -24.84 -17.88
N TYR A 241 18.92 -23.70 -18.43
CA TYR A 241 19.98 -23.60 -19.41
C TYR A 241 21.17 -22.81 -18.86
N SER A 242 22.38 -23.35 -19.00
CA SER A 242 23.66 -22.70 -18.66
C SER A 242 23.71 -22.06 -17.26
N GLY A 243 23.00 -22.66 -16.29
CA GLY A 243 22.87 -22.15 -14.94
C GLY A 243 24.04 -22.52 -14.03
N VAL A 244 24.05 -21.88 -12.86
CA VAL A 244 25.02 -22.15 -11.78
C VAL A 244 24.25 -22.41 -10.47
N VAL A 245 24.51 -23.58 -9.88
CA VAL A 245 24.00 -23.96 -8.55
C VAL A 245 25.22 -24.27 -7.67
N GLU A 246 25.58 -23.31 -6.79
CA GLU A 246 26.84 -23.40 -6.06
C GLU A 246 26.73 -22.95 -4.60
N ASN A 247 27.59 -23.51 -3.75
CA ASN A 247 27.76 -23.09 -2.35
C ASN A 247 26.43 -23.09 -1.54
N ASN A 248 25.49 -23.98 -1.84
CA ASN A 248 24.24 -24.06 -1.08
C ASN A 248 24.37 -25.13 0.00
N ILE A 249 23.85 -24.84 1.19
CA ILE A 249 23.79 -25.76 2.34
C ILE A 249 22.34 -26.21 2.52
N ILE A 250 22.08 -27.50 2.37
CA ILE A 250 20.75 -28.09 2.38
C ILE A 250 20.66 -29.14 3.47
N ASN A 251 19.83 -28.95 4.47
CA ASN A 251 19.53 -29.88 5.54
C ASN A 251 18.06 -30.30 5.54
N ILE A 252 17.78 -31.56 5.34
CA ILE A 252 16.44 -32.12 5.27
C ILE A 252 16.32 -33.22 6.34
N ASP A 253 15.40 -33.05 7.29
CA ASP A 253 15.10 -34.02 8.34
C ASP A 253 13.63 -34.47 8.23
N TYR A 254 13.40 -35.67 7.65
CA TYR A 254 12.07 -36.25 7.48
C TYR A 254 11.95 -37.67 8.01
N ASN A 255 10.78 -38.02 8.54
CA ASN A 255 10.55 -39.36 9.04
C ASN A 255 9.76 -40.27 8.09
N THR A 256 8.96 -39.74 7.16
CA THR A 256 7.92 -40.53 6.48
C THR A 256 7.82 -40.37 4.99
N CYS A 257 8.45 -39.39 4.32
CA CYS A 257 8.37 -39.22 2.87
C CYS A 257 9.75 -39.08 2.21
N TYR A 258 9.79 -39.28 0.88
CA TYR A 258 10.99 -39.12 0.08
C TYR A 258 11.41 -37.66 0.02
N ALA A 259 12.71 -37.44 -0.11
CA ALA A 259 13.28 -36.11 -0.23
C ALA A 259 14.35 -36.08 -1.32
N THR A 260 14.40 -34.95 -2.02
CA THR A 260 15.48 -34.64 -2.96
C THR A 260 16.12 -33.31 -2.57
N GLY A 261 17.43 -33.28 -2.51
CA GLY A 261 18.18 -32.08 -2.24
C GLY A 261 18.19 -31.14 -3.47
N ILE A 262 18.97 -31.49 -4.49
CA ILE A 262 19.01 -30.74 -5.75
C ILE A 262 18.57 -31.66 -6.87
N GLU A 263 17.48 -31.28 -7.54
CA GLU A 263 16.90 -31.99 -8.69
C GLU A 263 16.96 -31.09 -9.92
N LEU A 264 17.57 -31.59 -11.01
CA LEU A 264 17.69 -30.87 -12.30
C LEU A 264 17.18 -31.75 -13.45
N ARG A 265 16.13 -31.32 -14.16
CA ARG A 265 15.33 -32.11 -15.09
C ARG A 265 15.03 -31.44 -16.44
N PRO A 266 15.85 -31.42 -17.44
CA PRO A 266 17.29 -31.60 -17.38
C PRO A 266 18.03 -30.28 -17.10
N ALA A 267 19.29 -30.39 -16.68
CA ALA A 267 20.26 -29.32 -16.78
C ALA A 267 20.83 -29.31 -18.20
N ILE A 268 20.83 -28.18 -18.88
CA ILE A 268 21.25 -28.05 -20.28
C ILE A 268 22.31 -26.96 -20.39
N GLY A 269 23.56 -27.37 -20.63
CA GLY A 269 24.65 -26.49 -21.01
C GLY A 269 24.95 -26.58 -22.49
N THR A 270 25.87 -25.73 -22.95
CA THR A 270 26.53 -25.80 -24.27
C THR A 270 28.02 -26.11 -24.10
N GLU A 271 28.72 -26.41 -25.21
CA GLU A 271 30.16 -26.64 -25.15
C GLU A 271 30.94 -25.42 -24.65
N GLU A 272 30.45 -24.23 -24.91
CA GLU A 272 31.05 -22.96 -24.47
C GLU A 272 30.59 -22.49 -23.08
N ASN A 273 29.39 -22.90 -22.66
CA ASN A 273 28.78 -22.46 -21.39
C ASN A 273 28.11 -23.67 -20.72
N HIS A 274 28.85 -24.38 -19.90
CA HIS A 274 28.34 -25.54 -19.18
C HIS A 274 27.34 -25.13 -18.09
N PHE A 275 26.44 -26.05 -17.76
CA PHE A 275 25.65 -25.94 -16.50
C PHE A 275 26.53 -26.39 -15.34
N ILE A 276 26.69 -25.59 -14.30
CA ILE A 276 27.63 -25.82 -13.21
C ILE A 276 26.89 -26.17 -11.91
N VAL A 277 27.24 -27.28 -11.29
CA VAL A 277 26.78 -27.69 -9.97
C VAL A 277 28.00 -27.97 -9.11
N ARG A 278 28.33 -27.05 -8.18
CA ARG A 278 29.59 -27.17 -7.43
C ARG A 278 29.48 -26.69 -5.98
N ASN A 279 30.35 -27.24 -5.12
CA ASN A 279 30.49 -26.81 -3.72
C ASN A 279 29.17 -26.82 -2.93
N ASN A 280 28.18 -27.64 -3.29
CA ASN A 280 26.95 -27.74 -2.52
C ASN A 280 27.09 -28.82 -1.43
N MET A 281 26.55 -28.57 -0.26
CA MET A 281 26.41 -29.52 0.82
C MET A 281 24.94 -29.93 0.96
N VAL A 282 24.67 -31.23 0.75
CA VAL A 282 23.31 -31.76 0.86
C VAL A 282 23.27 -32.91 1.86
N ARG A 283 22.53 -32.70 2.92
CA ARG A 283 22.23 -33.70 3.94
C ARG A 283 20.75 -34.06 3.94
N ILE A 284 20.45 -35.36 3.86
CA ILE A 284 19.09 -35.88 4.01
C ILE A 284 19.09 -36.94 5.11
N ASN A 285 18.29 -36.71 6.14
CA ASN A 285 17.99 -37.69 7.20
C ASN A 285 16.52 -38.12 7.02
N SER A 286 16.33 -39.35 6.50
CA SER A 286 15.00 -39.86 6.22
C SER A 286 14.88 -41.37 6.42
N ASN A 287 13.69 -41.78 6.87
CA ASN A 287 13.34 -43.22 6.97
C ASN A 287 12.56 -43.70 5.72
N ALA A 288 12.31 -42.86 4.77
CA ALA A 288 11.62 -43.22 3.52
C ALA A 288 12.57 -43.88 2.51
N SER A 289 12.01 -44.49 1.48
CA SER A 289 12.72 -44.93 0.31
C SER A 289 12.72 -43.86 -0.78
N LEU A 290 13.64 -43.92 -1.73
CA LEU A 290 13.75 -43.00 -2.86
C LEU A 290 14.20 -41.57 -2.46
N ASN A 291 15.16 -41.48 -1.56
CA ASN A 291 15.82 -40.22 -1.23
C ASN A 291 17.03 -39.99 -2.15
N TYR A 292 17.16 -38.78 -2.68
CA TYR A 292 18.26 -38.41 -3.54
C TYR A 292 18.90 -37.10 -3.05
N CYS A 293 20.20 -37.14 -2.67
CA CYS A 293 20.87 -35.87 -2.39
C CYS A 293 20.95 -35.03 -3.67
N TYR A 294 21.29 -35.66 -4.79
CA TYR A 294 21.33 -35.08 -6.11
C TYR A 294 20.61 -35.96 -7.10
N ASP A 295 19.73 -35.36 -7.90
CA ASP A 295 18.96 -36.02 -8.96
C ASP A 295 19.16 -35.27 -10.28
N LEU A 296 19.86 -35.89 -11.20
CA LEU A 296 20.01 -35.43 -12.57
C LEU A 296 19.14 -36.33 -13.46
N SER A 297 17.94 -35.91 -13.75
CA SER A 297 16.94 -36.71 -14.45
C SER A 297 16.39 -36.02 -15.71
N ASP A 298 15.54 -36.76 -16.44
CA ASP A 298 14.93 -36.40 -17.72
C ASP A 298 15.89 -36.42 -18.90
N ASN A 299 15.33 -36.55 -20.12
CA ASN A 299 16.07 -36.68 -21.34
C ASN A 299 16.68 -35.35 -21.80
N ASN A 300 17.90 -35.39 -22.36
CA ASN A 300 18.62 -34.31 -23.00
C ASN A 300 19.41 -33.35 -22.08
N GLY A 301 19.82 -33.77 -20.90
CA GLY A 301 20.84 -33.06 -20.13
C GLY A 301 22.17 -33.09 -20.87
N THR A 302 22.83 -31.93 -21.01
CA THR A 302 24.09 -31.83 -21.76
C THR A 302 25.04 -30.83 -21.12
N TYR A 303 26.33 -31.09 -21.25
CA TYR A 303 27.41 -30.20 -20.80
C TYR A 303 27.23 -29.74 -19.38
N VAL A 304 27.24 -30.68 -18.42
CA VAL A 304 27.10 -30.41 -16.99
C VAL A 304 28.39 -30.65 -16.25
N ASP A 305 28.88 -29.67 -15.52
CA ASP A 305 30.01 -29.83 -14.59
C ASP A 305 29.46 -29.98 -13.16
N PHE A 306 29.50 -31.21 -12.66
CA PHE A 306 29.10 -31.58 -11.32
C PHE A 306 30.36 -31.91 -10.49
N ALA A 307 30.85 -30.92 -9.71
CA ALA A 307 32.17 -31.02 -9.10
C ALA A 307 32.19 -30.49 -7.65
N HIS A 308 33.00 -31.14 -6.81
CA HIS A 308 33.24 -30.75 -5.43
C HIS A 308 31.94 -30.58 -4.62
N ASN A 309 30.94 -31.43 -4.83
CA ASN A 309 29.72 -31.43 -3.99
C ASN A 309 29.83 -32.45 -2.86
N THR A 310 29.25 -32.20 -1.71
CA THR A 310 29.15 -33.12 -0.59
C THR A 310 27.70 -33.62 -0.45
N ALA A 311 27.54 -34.93 -0.38
CA ALA A 311 26.27 -35.59 -0.08
C ALA A 311 26.36 -36.42 1.19
N LEU A 312 25.39 -36.29 2.08
CA LEU A 312 25.23 -37.18 3.24
C LEU A 312 23.78 -37.68 3.33
N LEU A 313 23.61 -38.97 3.11
CA LEU A 313 22.31 -39.64 3.28
C LEU A 313 22.33 -40.48 4.55
N VAL A 314 21.50 -40.15 5.54
CA VAL A 314 21.39 -40.85 6.83
C VAL A 314 19.95 -41.27 7.12
N GLY A 315 19.74 -42.03 8.20
CA GLY A 315 18.44 -42.57 8.61
C GLY A 315 18.30 -44.07 8.34
N ASN A 316 17.06 -44.56 8.38
CA ASN A 316 16.76 -45.99 8.13
C ASN A 316 16.10 -46.21 6.77
N GLY A 317 16.06 -45.20 5.95
CA GLY A 317 15.48 -45.25 4.59
C GLY A 317 16.44 -45.88 3.57
N SER A 318 16.17 -45.64 2.30
CA SER A 318 17.06 -45.98 1.22
C SER A 318 17.02 -44.92 0.13
N GLY A 319 18.10 -44.81 -0.62
CA GLY A 319 18.18 -43.81 -1.70
C GLY A 319 19.53 -43.82 -2.39
N SER A 320 19.88 -42.72 -3.01
CA SER A 320 21.18 -42.57 -3.68
C SER A 320 21.77 -41.19 -3.35
N ALA A 321 23.09 -41.17 -3.17
CA ALA A 321 23.79 -39.89 -3.08
C ALA A 321 23.68 -39.12 -4.39
N LEU A 322 23.85 -39.84 -5.50
CA LEU A 322 23.63 -39.30 -6.83
C LEU A 322 22.74 -40.24 -7.66
N PHE A 323 21.67 -39.70 -8.24
CA PHE A 323 20.79 -40.39 -9.18
C PHE A 323 20.90 -39.77 -10.57
N LEU A 324 21.06 -40.66 -11.59
CA LEU A 324 21.15 -40.28 -13.00
C LEU A 324 20.12 -41.10 -13.78
N GLU A 325 19.06 -40.46 -14.24
CA GLU A 325 17.96 -41.21 -14.87
C GLU A 325 18.20 -41.54 -16.34
N ASP A 326 18.47 -40.56 -17.16
CA ASP A 326 18.47 -40.74 -18.62
C ASP A 326 19.75 -40.28 -19.31
N SER A 327 19.64 -39.93 -20.58
CA SER A 327 20.75 -39.56 -21.47
C SER A 327 21.30 -38.18 -21.09
N PHE A 328 22.16 -38.13 -20.09
CA PHE A 328 23.04 -36.99 -19.89
C PHE A 328 24.32 -37.18 -20.65
N ASN A 329 24.56 -36.34 -21.67
CA ASN A 329 25.76 -36.38 -22.50
C ASN A 329 26.73 -35.27 -22.05
N ASN A 330 28.03 -35.54 -22.17
CA ASN A 330 29.07 -34.57 -21.79
C ASN A 330 28.92 -34.08 -20.32
N VAL A 331 28.83 -34.99 -19.36
CA VAL A 331 28.68 -34.70 -17.94
C VAL A 331 29.95 -35.08 -17.19
N ASN A 332 30.51 -34.12 -16.44
CA ASN A 332 31.66 -34.34 -15.58
C ASN A 332 31.18 -34.49 -14.12
N ILE A 333 31.44 -35.64 -13.51
CA ILE A 333 31.09 -35.94 -12.08
C ILE A 333 32.39 -36.19 -11.34
N VAL A 334 33.01 -35.12 -10.86
CA VAL A 334 34.40 -35.22 -10.38
C VAL A 334 34.60 -34.52 -9.03
N ASN A 335 35.53 -35.06 -8.27
CA ASN A 335 35.97 -34.47 -6.98
C ASN A 335 34.87 -34.36 -5.91
N ASN A 336 33.78 -35.15 -6.00
CA ASN A 336 32.69 -35.08 -5.02
C ASN A 336 32.95 -36.00 -3.82
N LEU A 337 32.33 -35.68 -2.70
CA LEU A 337 32.28 -36.52 -1.51
C LEU A 337 30.85 -37.06 -1.34
N PHE A 338 30.70 -38.37 -1.53
CA PHE A 338 29.39 -39.01 -1.44
C PHE A 338 29.39 -40.00 -0.24
N VAL A 339 28.52 -39.71 0.72
CA VAL A 339 28.33 -40.52 1.92
C VAL A 339 26.90 -41.06 1.97
N ASN A 340 26.75 -42.38 2.08
CA ASN A 340 25.43 -42.97 2.26
C ASN A 340 25.44 -43.99 3.40
N GLU A 341 24.80 -43.64 4.51
CA GLU A 341 24.66 -44.48 5.71
C GLU A 341 23.25 -45.06 5.85
N ALA A 342 22.28 -44.56 5.03
CA ALA A 342 20.89 -45.01 5.08
C ALA A 342 20.66 -46.37 4.38
N GLY A 343 21.40 -46.62 3.32
CA GLY A 343 21.19 -47.78 2.45
C GLY A 343 20.85 -47.39 1.02
N GLY A 344 20.81 -48.35 0.11
CA GLY A 344 20.61 -48.05 -1.31
C GLY A 344 21.95 -47.92 -2.06
N TYR A 345 22.26 -46.81 -2.67
CA TYR A 345 23.41 -46.68 -3.56
C TYR A 345 24.16 -45.36 -3.35
N ILE A 346 25.46 -45.34 -3.63
CA ILE A 346 26.16 -44.10 -3.91
C ILE A 346 25.67 -43.55 -5.27
N PHE A 347 25.84 -44.37 -6.33
CA PHE A 347 25.45 -44.00 -7.68
C PHE A 347 24.27 -44.86 -8.17
N TYR A 348 23.20 -44.23 -8.62
CA TYR A 348 22.13 -44.92 -9.31
C TYR A 348 22.01 -44.38 -10.74
N VAL A 349 22.51 -45.15 -11.71
CA VAL A 349 22.51 -44.83 -13.15
C VAL A 349 21.47 -45.71 -13.82
N LYS A 350 20.38 -45.11 -14.32
CA LYS A 350 19.22 -45.86 -14.82
C LYS A 350 19.37 -46.28 -16.29
N LYS A 351 20.16 -45.57 -17.09
CA LYS A 351 20.41 -45.89 -18.51
C LYS A 351 21.90 -45.96 -18.88
N ALA A 352 22.20 -46.79 -19.82
CA ALA A 352 23.57 -47.09 -20.24
C ALA A 352 24.17 -46.11 -21.26
N ASN A 353 23.39 -45.16 -21.79
CA ASN A 353 23.93 -44.16 -22.73
C ASN A 353 24.73 -43.11 -21.93
N ILE A 354 26.04 -43.09 -22.17
CA ILE A 354 27.04 -42.36 -21.38
C ILE A 354 28.04 -41.61 -22.28
N GLU A 355 27.63 -41.18 -23.45
CA GLU A 355 28.49 -40.45 -24.40
C GLU A 355 29.02 -39.15 -23.73
N GLY A 356 30.36 -39.01 -23.75
CA GLY A 356 31.05 -37.85 -23.20
C GLY A 356 30.97 -37.73 -21.66
N ARG A 357 30.57 -38.78 -20.93
CA ARG A 357 30.50 -38.75 -19.46
C ARG A 357 31.84 -39.06 -18.84
N THR A 358 32.24 -38.23 -17.86
CA THR A 358 33.37 -38.47 -16.96
C THR A 358 32.85 -38.62 -15.54
N CYS A 359 33.24 -39.72 -14.86
CA CYS A 359 32.97 -39.87 -13.43
C CYS A 359 34.26 -40.41 -12.79
N ASP A 360 34.94 -39.57 -11.99
CA ASP A 360 36.26 -39.96 -11.42
C ASP A 360 36.69 -39.02 -10.27
N PHE A 361 37.75 -39.39 -9.56
CA PHE A 361 38.31 -38.64 -8.45
C PHE A 361 37.34 -38.37 -7.30
N ASN A 362 36.22 -39.07 -7.21
CA ASN A 362 35.28 -38.94 -6.12
C ASN A 362 35.79 -39.65 -4.85
N ARG A 363 35.29 -39.26 -3.70
CA ARG A 363 35.48 -39.98 -2.45
C ARG A 363 34.13 -40.51 -1.99
N ILE A 364 34.08 -41.79 -1.65
CA ILE A 364 32.82 -42.42 -1.30
C ILE A 364 32.90 -43.11 0.06
N SER A 365 31.86 -42.97 0.86
CA SER A 365 31.70 -43.64 2.13
C SER A 365 30.35 -44.35 2.20
N MET A 366 30.36 -45.58 2.68
CA MET A 366 29.16 -46.40 2.75
C MET A 366 29.06 -47.13 4.05
N SER A 367 27.86 -47.26 4.60
CA SER A 367 27.61 -48.13 5.71
C SER A 367 26.35 -48.97 5.57
N GLY A 368 26.14 -49.95 6.43
CA GLY A 368 24.93 -50.76 6.44
C GLY A 368 24.72 -51.58 5.16
N SER A 369 23.59 -51.42 4.52
CA SER A 369 23.19 -52.12 3.29
C SER A 369 23.50 -51.36 1.99
N CYS A 370 24.21 -50.23 2.08
CA CYS A 370 24.55 -49.43 0.94
C CYS A 370 25.50 -50.13 -0.05
N LYS A 371 25.31 -49.93 -1.33
CA LYS A 371 26.18 -50.47 -2.39
C LYS A 371 26.82 -49.31 -3.15
N VAL A 372 27.93 -49.57 -3.82
CA VAL A 372 28.61 -48.56 -4.67
C VAL A 372 27.65 -48.02 -5.71
N GLY A 373 26.94 -48.90 -6.42
CA GLY A 373 26.02 -48.39 -7.38
C GLY A 373 25.09 -49.42 -7.97
N LYS A 374 24.08 -48.86 -8.68
CA LYS A 374 23.20 -49.60 -9.58
C LYS A 374 23.35 -49.03 -10.98
N PHE A 375 23.79 -49.88 -11.91
CA PHE A 375 23.92 -49.51 -13.31
C PHE A 375 22.88 -50.24 -14.12
N VAL A 376 21.91 -49.50 -14.65
CA VAL A 376 20.70 -50.01 -15.30
C VAL A 376 19.90 -50.91 -14.34
N SER A 377 20.04 -52.22 -14.44
CA SER A 377 19.35 -53.19 -13.58
C SER A 377 20.31 -53.96 -12.65
N THR A 378 21.62 -53.80 -12.80
CA THR A 378 22.65 -54.56 -12.08
C THR A 378 23.22 -53.75 -10.94
N GLU A 379 23.33 -54.38 -9.79
CA GLU A 379 23.86 -53.80 -8.56
C GLU A 379 25.32 -54.23 -8.33
N TYR A 380 26.13 -53.28 -7.86
CA TYR A 380 27.54 -53.45 -7.61
C TYR A 380 27.89 -53.07 -6.19
N SER A 381 28.45 -53.99 -5.46
CA SER A 381 28.76 -53.79 -4.03
C SER A 381 30.21 -53.33 -3.80
N THR A 382 31.10 -53.50 -4.76
CA THR A 382 32.48 -53.07 -4.68
C THR A 382 32.82 -52.05 -5.77
N LEU A 383 33.76 -51.17 -5.46
CA LEU A 383 34.23 -50.15 -6.42
C LEU A 383 34.92 -50.79 -7.63
N ASN A 384 35.67 -51.91 -7.42
CA ASN A 384 36.33 -52.63 -8.49
C ASN A 384 35.33 -53.25 -9.51
N ASP A 385 34.22 -53.86 -9.03
CA ASP A 385 33.18 -54.41 -9.91
C ASP A 385 32.43 -53.26 -10.65
N TRP A 386 32.20 -52.15 -9.96
CA TRP A 386 31.59 -50.93 -10.56
C TRP A 386 32.45 -50.37 -11.69
N ASN A 387 33.74 -50.10 -11.41
CA ASN A 387 34.71 -49.62 -12.38
C ASN A 387 34.82 -50.56 -13.61
N SER A 388 34.95 -51.88 -13.32
CA SER A 388 35.04 -52.87 -14.41
C SER A 388 33.83 -52.92 -15.33
N ALA A 389 32.63 -52.66 -14.77
CA ALA A 389 31.38 -52.72 -15.52
C ALA A 389 31.04 -51.39 -16.25
N THR A 390 31.42 -50.28 -15.68
CA THR A 390 31.04 -48.96 -16.18
C THR A 390 32.16 -48.23 -16.88
N GLY A 391 33.41 -48.53 -16.58
CA GLY A 391 34.61 -47.81 -17.02
C GLY A 391 34.82 -46.49 -16.26
N PHE A 392 33.98 -46.19 -15.23
CA PHE A 392 34.02 -44.98 -14.40
C PHE A 392 34.84 -45.18 -13.14
N ASP A 393 35.17 -44.10 -12.45
CA ASP A 393 35.70 -44.08 -11.10
C ASP A 393 37.06 -44.80 -10.90
N ALA A 394 37.95 -44.67 -11.92
CA ALA A 394 39.27 -45.30 -11.89
C ALA A 394 40.15 -44.75 -10.75
N ASN A 395 40.03 -43.45 -10.41
CA ASN A 395 40.74 -42.74 -9.35
C ASN A 395 39.84 -42.43 -8.13
N THR A 396 38.61 -42.90 -8.12
CA THR A 396 37.69 -42.81 -6.99
C THR A 396 38.11 -43.80 -5.89
N SER A 397 38.00 -43.46 -4.64
CA SER A 397 38.35 -44.32 -3.53
C SER A 397 37.36 -44.25 -2.36
N LEU A 398 37.43 -45.29 -1.52
CA LEU A 398 36.72 -45.33 -0.26
C LEU A 398 37.37 -44.36 0.74
N CYS A 399 36.56 -43.69 1.55
CA CYS A 399 37.00 -42.81 2.63
C CYS A 399 36.12 -42.98 3.89
N THR A 400 36.55 -42.34 4.96
CA THR A 400 35.76 -42.23 6.21
C THR A 400 35.83 -40.76 6.61
N PRO A 401 34.96 -39.92 6.08
CA PRO A 401 34.98 -38.48 6.38
C PRO A 401 34.61 -38.26 7.85
N SER A 402 35.18 -37.21 8.42
CA SER A 402 34.77 -36.68 9.73
C SER A 402 34.20 -35.28 9.49
N PHE A 403 32.93 -35.03 9.89
CA PHE A 403 32.26 -33.76 9.77
C PHE A 403 32.22 -32.99 11.09
N ALA A 404 32.09 -31.67 11.04
CA ALA A 404 32.05 -30.80 12.21
C ALA A 404 30.87 -31.17 13.14
N SER A 405 29.71 -31.54 12.58
CA SER A 405 28.61 -32.10 13.36
C SER A 405 27.69 -32.99 12.51
N ALA A 406 26.63 -33.50 13.09
CA ALA A 406 25.63 -34.30 12.37
C ALA A 406 24.84 -33.50 11.33
N THR A 407 24.82 -32.18 11.39
CA THR A 407 24.10 -31.26 10.49
C THR A 407 25.03 -30.28 9.79
N ASP A 408 26.30 -30.28 10.09
CA ASP A 408 27.34 -29.45 9.51
C ASP A 408 28.36 -30.35 8.79
N LEU A 409 28.43 -30.24 7.48
CA LEU A 409 29.21 -31.11 6.62
C LEU A 409 30.61 -30.56 6.30
N HIS A 410 31.08 -29.52 7.01
CA HIS A 410 32.49 -29.12 6.97
C HIS A 410 33.37 -30.24 7.51
N ILE A 411 34.47 -30.50 6.82
CA ILE A 411 35.36 -31.62 7.17
C ILE A 411 36.37 -31.24 8.27
N THR A 412 36.56 -32.11 9.25
CA THR A 412 37.51 -31.88 10.36
C THR A 412 38.85 -32.52 10.12
N THR A 413 39.08 -33.18 8.99
CA THR A 413 40.33 -33.82 8.60
C THR A 413 40.37 -34.04 7.08
N SER A 414 41.54 -33.90 6.48
CA SER A 414 41.79 -34.25 5.08
C SER A 414 42.11 -35.73 4.87
N GLU A 415 42.18 -36.55 5.92
CA GLU A 415 42.60 -37.94 5.85
C GLU A 415 41.65 -38.77 4.95
N GLY A 416 42.20 -39.34 3.89
CA GLY A 416 41.46 -40.11 2.89
C GLY A 416 40.61 -39.28 1.91
N LEU A 417 40.54 -37.92 2.08
CA LEU A 417 39.78 -37.04 1.22
C LEU A 417 40.59 -36.33 0.14
N THR A 418 41.93 -36.24 0.35
CA THR A 418 42.82 -35.55 -0.58
C THR A 418 42.82 -36.18 -1.99
N ILE A 419 42.75 -35.36 -3.01
CA ILE A 419 42.81 -35.71 -4.42
C ILE A 419 43.80 -34.81 -5.14
N ASN A 420 44.35 -35.29 -6.25
CA ASN A 420 45.28 -34.54 -7.12
C ASN A 420 44.62 -34.25 -8.44
N ASN A 421 43.56 -33.46 -8.38
CA ASN A 421 42.76 -33.08 -9.56
C ASN A 421 42.19 -31.65 -9.37
N LEU A 422 43.04 -30.65 -9.49
CA LEU A 422 42.63 -29.26 -9.39
C LEU A 422 41.80 -28.84 -10.61
N LEU A 423 40.64 -28.30 -10.38
CA LEU A 423 39.70 -27.80 -11.39
C LEU A 423 39.74 -26.28 -11.46
N SER A 424 40.13 -25.71 -12.60
CA SER A 424 40.22 -24.26 -12.76
C SER A 424 38.88 -23.53 -12.61
N PHE A 425 37.77 -24.22 -12.86
CA PHE A 425 36.42 -23.64 -12.70
C PHE A 425 35.85 -23.79 -11.27
N VAL A 426 36.61 -24.41 -10.33
CA VAL A 426 36.31 -24.50 -8.92
C VAL A 426 37.53 -24.00 -8.13
N PRO A 427 37.87 -22.71 -8.19
CA PRO A 427 39.10 -22.20 -7.58
C PRO A 427 39.06 -22.17 -6.05
N ASN A 428 37.87 -21.99 -5.47
CA ASN A 428 37.65 -21.91 -4.05
C ASN A 428 36.63 -22.98 -3.62
N ASP A 429 36.58 -23.27 -2.34
CA ASP A 429 35.60 -24.13 -1.69
C ASP A 429 34.32 -23.34 -1.28
N ILE A 430 33.47 -23.95 -0.44
CA ILE A 430 32.21 -23.35 -0.02
C ILE A 430 32.41 -22.12 0.88
N ASP A 431 33.50 -22.03 1.64
CA ASP A 431 33.83 -20.94 2.55
C ASP A 431 34.72 -19.87 1.89
N GLY A 432 35.09 -20.09 0.64
CA GLY A 432 35.94 -19.21 -0.14
C GLY A 432 37.44 -19.50 0.00
N GLU A 433 37.83 -20.56 0.67
CA GLU A 433 39.22 -21.02 0.77
C GLU A 433 39.76 -21.48 -0.57
N GLN A 434 40.99 -21.10 -0.89
CA GLN A 434 41.60 -21.42 -2.18
C GLN A 434 41.98 -22.88 -2.27
N ARG A 435 41.46 -23.60 -3.28
CA ARG A 435 41.87 -24.97 -3.57
C ARG A 435 43.26 -25.05 -4.16
N ASN A 436 44.01 -26.03 -3.73
CA ASN A 436 45.40 -26.30 -4.12
C ASN A 436 45.54 -27.55 -4.98
N ALA A 437 46.75 -27.87 -5.45
CA ALA A 437 47.01 -29.06 -6.26
C ALA A 437 46.64 -30.38 -5.58
N ASN A 438 46.68 -30.41 -4.24
CA ASN A 438 46.23 -31.52 -3.38
C ASN A 438 44.92 -31.09 -2.66
N THR A 439 43.88 -30.90 -3.43
CA THR A 439 42.55 -30.45 -2.92
C THR A 439 41.79 -31.59 -2.23
N CYS A 440 40.85 -31.29 -1.37
CA CYS A 440 39.92 -32.27 -0.80
C CYS A 440 38.74 -32.52 -1.75
N ALA A 441 38.21 -33.73 -1.75
CA ALA A 441 36.95 -34.03 -2.42
C ALA A 441 35.79 -33.51 -1.54
N GLY A 442 34.73 -33.00 -2.22
CA GLY A 442 33.60 -32.42 -1.53
C GLY A 442 33.64 -30.91 -1.60
N ALA A 443 32.65 -30.30 -0.94
CA ALA A 443 32.42 -28.85 -0.98
C ALA A 443 33.44 -28.05 -0.16
N ASP A 444 34.09 -28.67 0.80
CA ASP A 444 34.96 -28.06 1.77
C ASP A 444 36.42 -28.50 1.64
N GLU A 445 37.38 -27.65 1.90
CA GLU A 445 38.82 -27.91 2.02
C GLU A 445 39.17 -28.06 3.50
N TYR A 446 40.07 -28.95 3.79
CA TYR A 446 40.67 -29.01 5.13
C TYR A 446 42.02 -28.31 5.14
N SER A 447 42.08 -27.18 5.72
CA SER A 447 43.34 -26.42 5.90
C SER A 447 44.09 -26.90 7.09
N MET A 448 45.05 -27.87 6.90
CA MET A 448 45.99 -28.25 7.96
C MET A 448 47.03 -27.13 8.17
N GLY A 449 46.82 -26.30 9.17
CA GLY A 449 47.86 -25.50 9.79
C GLY A 449 48.43 -24.34 8.99
N GLN A 450 47.68 -23.72 8.19
CA GLN A 450 47.88 -22.30 7.93
C GLN A 450 47.04 -21.58 9.00
N ASP A 451 47.70 -21.01 9.98
CA ASP A 451 47.12 -20.10 10.97
C ASP A 451 46.35 -19.02 10.24
N LEU A 452 45.05 -19.06 10.32
CA LEU A 452 44.17 -18.09 9.67
C LEU A 452 44.10 -16.80 10.53
N PRO A 453 44.00 -15.61 9.94
CA PRO A 453 43.72 -14.45 10.74
C PRO A 453 42.34 -14.49 11.34
N PRO A 454 42.15 -13.94 12.54
CA PRO A 454 40.79 -13.74 13.05
C PRO A 454 39.96 -12.93 12.05
N ILE A 455 38.66 -13.19 12.00
CA ILE A 455 37.72 -12.49 11.15
C ILE A 455 36.78 -11.62 11.97
N VAL A 456 36.17 -10.62 11.35
CA VAL A 456 35.11 -9.82 11.97
C VAL A 456 33.80 -10.60 11.86
N ALA A 457 33.39 -11.25 12.96
CA ALA A 457 32.16 -12.04 13.04
C ALA A 457 30.91 -11.16 13.14
N GLN A 458 31.03 -10.02 13.84
CA GLN A 458 29.97 -9.04 13.97
C GLN A 458 30.52 -7.63 13.77
N ALA A 459 29.98 -6.91 12.81
CA ALA A 459 30.31 -5.50 12.63
C ALA A 459 29.95 -4.67 13.87
N ILE A 460 30.74 -3.64 14.15
CA ILE A 460 30.45 -2.70 15.22
C ILE A 460 29.63 -1.56 14.63
N ASP A 461 28.45 -1.32 15.20
CA ASP A 461 27.61 -0.20 14.80
C ASP A 461 28.27 1.15 15.10
N ASN A 462 27.96 2.16 14.32
CA ASN A 462 28.38 3.50 14.59
C ASN A 462 27.76 4.01 15.90
N VAL A 463 28.55 4.79 16.66
CA VAL A 463 28.13 5.37 17.94
C VAL A 463 27.77 6.83 17.72
N ILE A 464 26.63 7.25 18.23
CA ILE A 464 26.20 8.65 18.22
C ILE A 464 26.13 9.14 19.66
N PHE A 465 26.84 10.21 19.98
CA PHE A 465 26.71 10.97 21.21
C PHE A 465 25.91 12.24 20.97
N GLU A 466 24.71 12.32 21.49
CA GLU A 466 23.88 13.51 21.46
C GLU A 466 24.07 14.39 22.69
N ASP A 467 24.43 13.77 23.84
CA ASP A 467 24.64 14.47 25.12
C ASP A 467 26.10 14.73 25.42
N PHE A 468 26.37 15.74 26.28
CA PHE A 468 27.65 16.01 26.85
C PHE A 468 27.56 16.38 28.36
N PRO A 469 28.36 15.79 29.26
CA PRO A 469 29.33 14.70 29.02
C PRO A 469 28.63 13.34 28.78
N SER A 470 29.19 12.52 27.91
CA SER A 470 28.63 11.22 27.62
C SER A 470 29.71 10.14 27.44
N ASN A 471 29.41 8.91 27.80
CA ASN A 471 30.24 7.74 27.56
C ASN A 471 29.38 6.51 27.24
N ILE A 472 29.95 5.56 26.50
CA ILE A 472 29.35 4.26 26.20
C ILE A 472 30.39 3.16 26.36
N SER A 473 29.97 1.97 26.75
CA SER A 473 30.81 0.77 26.78
C SER A 473 30.24 -0.28 25.84
N LEU A 474 31.07 -0.71 24.88
CA LEU A 474 30.77 -1.74 23.90
C LEU A 474 31.42 -3.06 24.32
N ASN A 475 30.65 -4.14 24.33
CA ASN A 475 31.17 -5.47 24.53
C ASN A 475 31.61 -6.06 23.17
N LEU A 476 32.90 -6.36 23.03
CA LEU A 476 33.50 -6.88 21.81
C LEU A 476 33.66 -8.41 21.84
N GLU A 477 33.01 -9.13 22.76
CA GLU A 477 33.17 -10.57 22.96
C GLU A 477 32.86 -11.41 21.73
N ASN A 478 31.84 -10.98 20.95
CA ASN A 478 31.42 -11.64 19.73
C ASN A 478 31.79 -10.88 18.44
N THR A 479 32.61 -9.84 18.56
CA THR A 479 32.98 -9.00 17.40
C THR A 479 33.95 -9.70 16.47
N PHE A 480 34.84 -10.48 17.05
CA PHE A 480 35.86 -11.23 16.32
C PHE A 480 35.77 -12.70 16.67
N THR A 481 36.00 -13.55 15.70
CA THR A 481 36.15 -15.00 15.86
C THR A 481 37.36 -15.47 15.08
N ASP A 482 38.01 -16.52 15.55
CA ASP A 482 39.11 -17.11 14.83
C ASP A 482 38.62 -18.44 14.24
N PRO A 483 38.79 -18.65 12.92
CA PRO A 483 38.26 -19.84 12.26
C PRO A 483 38.94 -21.17 12.70
N ASP A 484 40.17 -21.08 13.21
CA ASP A 484 40.97 -22.29 13.52
C ASP A 484 41.60 -22.28 14.90
N ASP A 485 41.43 -21.17 15.67
CA ASP A 485 41.92 -21.06 17.06
C ASP A 485 40.79 -20.61 18.03
N PRO A 486 40.92 -20.96 19.33
CA PRO A 486 39.92 -20.50 20.30
C PRO A 486 39.87 -18.99 20.42
N ASP A 487 38.67 -18.38 20.32
CA ASP A 487 38.42 -16.95 20.42
C ASP A 487 38.92 -16.30 21.72
N GLU A 488 39.22 -17.10 22.73
CA GLU A 488 39.82 -16.64 24.00
C GLU A 488 41.29 -16.20 23.81
N ASN A 489 41.96 -16.59 22.72
CA ASN A 489 43.31 -16.22 22.37
C ASN A 489 43.38 -14.91 21.57
N ILE A 490 42.27 -14.43 21.08
CA ILE A 490 42.22 -13.17 20.32
C ILE A 490 42.55 -11.99 21.22
N VAL A 491 43.60 -11.23 20.85
CA VAL A 491 43.99 -9.98 21.49
C VAL A 491 43.49 -8.82 20.68
N ILE A 492 42.65 -7.96 21.30
CA ILE A 492 42.11 -6.78 20.63
C ILE A 492 42.91 -5.54 21.11
N GLU A 493 43.19 -4.62 20.20
CA GLU A 493 43.80 -3.31 20.50
C GLU A 493 43.12 -2.16 19.73
N VAL A 494 43.13 -0.96 20.31
CA VAL A 494 42.75 0.27 19.62
C VAL A 494 43.96 0.78 18.84
N VAL A 495 43.90 0.70 17.50
CA VAL A 495 45.00 1.08 16.63
C VAL A 495 45.08 2.59 16.47
N SER A 496 43.95 3.23 16.25
CA SER A 496 43.88 4.68 16.03
C SER A 496 42.49 5.25 16.34
N ILE A 497 42.50 6.53 16.67
CA ILE A 497 41.36 7.41 16.85
C ILE A 497 41.58 8.64 15.99
N SER A 498 40.80 8.85 14.93
CA SER A 498 41.05 9.89 13.93
C SER A 498 40.95 11.31 14.51
N ASN A 499 40.06 11.51 15.51
CA ASN A 499 39.95 12.78 16.25
C ASN A 499 39.96 12.49 17.77
N ASN A 500 41.17 12.35 18.33
CA ASN A 500 41.39 12.04 19.74
C ASN A 500 41.19 13.25 20.68
N SER A 501 40.95 14.44 20.16
CA SER A 501 40.53 15.59 20.95
C SER A 501 39.01 15.58 21.21
N LEU A 502 38.25 14.98 20.32
CA LEU A 502 36.79 14.91 20.39
C LEU A 502 36.32 13.70 21.22
N VAL A 503 36.95 12.55 21.00
CA VAL A 503 36.60 11.30 21.71
C VAL A 503 37.87 10.57 22.18
N SER A 504 37.75 9.83 23.30
CA SER A 504 38.74 8.86 23.74
C SER A 504 38.12 7.47 23.78
N ALA A 505 38.96 6.48 23.51
CA ALA A 505 38.56 5.07 23.63
C ALA A 505 39.60 4.31 24.44
N VAL A 506 39.14 3.55 25.41
CA VAL A 506 39.96 2.72 26.32
C VAL A 506 39.40 1.31 26.31
N LEU A 507 40.27 0.33 26.04
CA LEU A 507 39.95 -1.06 26.07
C LEU A 507 40.39 -1.71 27.39
N ASP A 508 39.49 -2.43 28.08
CA ASP A 508 39.77 -3.22 29.24
C ASP A 508 39.25 -4.67 29.00
N GLY A 509 40.18 -5.58 28.69
CA GLY A 509 39.81 -6.92 28.20
C GLY A 509 39.06 -6.83 26.86
N LYS A 510 37.82 -7.27 26.80
CA LYS A 510 36.92 -7.16 25.62
C LYS A 510 35.86 -6.05 25.76
N MET A 511 36.01 -5.18 26.76
CA MET A 511 35.11 -4.01 26.94
C MET A 511 35.77 -2.73 26.44
N LEU A 512 35.21 -2.11 25.41
CA LEU A 512 35.65 -0.86 24.85
C LEU A 512 34.80 0.29 25.42
N SER A 513 35.45 1.15 26.22
CA SER A 513 34.81 2.35 26.78
C SER A 513 35.17 3.58 25.94
N ILE A 514 34.16 4.23 25.39
CA ILE A 514 34.31 5.44 24.54
C ILE A 514 33.73 6.62 25.31
N THR A 515 34.48 7.71 25.39
CA THR A 515 34.08 8.92 26.10
C THR A 515 34.16 10.13 25.17
N ARG A 516 33.11 10.93 25.13
CA ARG A 516 33.05 12.24 24.47
C ARG A 516 33.81 13.24 25.35
N LEU A 517 34.81 13.91 24.77
CA LEU A 517 35.72 14.81 25.50
C LEU A 517 35.33 16.29 25.41
N LEU A 518 34.68 16.69 24.33
CA LEU A 518 34.29 18.07 24.05
C LEU A 518 32.82 18.14 23.65
N ASN A 519 32.17 19.25 24.00
CA ASN A 519 30.82 19.56 23.52
C ASN A 519 30.92 20.31 22.16
N GLU A 520 31.51 19.64 21.18
CA GLU A 520 31.65 20.13 19.81
C GLU A 520 31.09 19.07 18.87
N GLU A 521 30.52 19.52 17.76
CA GLU A 521 30.09 18.66 16.69
C GLU A 521 31.25 18.10 15.90
N GLY A 522 31.17 16.86 15.49
CA GLY A 522 32.16 16.21 14.66
C GLY A 522 32.14 14.71 14.71
N ALA A 523 32.98 14.09 13.92
CA ALA A 523 33.09 12.64 13.86
C ALA A 523 34.55 12.19 14.13
N SER A 524 34.65 10.99 14.68
CA SER A 524 35.93 10.33 14.90
C SER A 524 35.81 8.83 14.55
N THR A 525 36.68 8.37 13.68
CA THR A 525 36.77 6.93 13.36
C THR A 525 37.68 6.23 14.36
N ILE A 526 37.22 5.19 14.99
CA ILE A 526 38.02 4.31 15.87
C ILE A 526 38.34 3.05 15.06
N MET A 527 39.64 2.72 14.98
CA MET A 527 40.14 1.51 14.34
C MET A 527 40.61 0.52 15.40
N LEU A 528 40.11 -0.68 15.32
CA LEU A 528 40.46 -1.83 16.17
C LEU A 528 41.24 -2.85 15.34
N ARG A 529 42.18 -3.54 15.99
CA ARG A 529 42.88 -4.71 15.46
C ARG A 529 42.68 -5.87 16.41
N ALA A 530 42.29 -7.02 15.85
CA ALA A 530 42.26 -8.28 16.53
C ALA A 530 43.41 -9.14 16.02
N THR A 531 44.17 -9.75 16.92
CA THR A 531 45.36 -10.56 16.60
C THR A 531 45.23 -11.89 17.29
N SER A 532 45.42 -12.98 16.53
CA SER A 532 45.55 -14.36 17.03
C SER A 532 46.81 -14.96 16.38
N ASN A 533 47.62 -15.64 17.15
CA ASN A 533 48.84 -16.31 16.70
C ASN A 533 49.80 -15.54 15.76
N GLY A 534 49.71 -14.19 15.78
CA GLY A 534 50.51 -13.31 14.95
C GLY A 534 49.86 -12.89 13.63
N GLN A 535 48.70 -13.41 13.31
CA GLN A 535 47.84 -12.99 12.23
C GLN A 535 46.82 -11.94 12.76
N ALA A 536 46.38 -10.98 11.92
CA ALA A 536 45.51 -9.92 12.41
C ALA A 536 44.47 -9.48 11.37
N VAL A 537 43.30 -9.06 11.85
CA VAL A 537 42.26 -8.36 11.11
C VAL A 537 42.01 -6.98 11.70
N GLU A 538 41.72 -6.01 10.87
CA GLU A 538 41.32 -4.67 11.30
C GLU A 538 39.89 -4.37 10.94
N THR A 539 39.18 -3.66 11.85
CA THR A 539 37.86 -3.10 11.60
C THR A 539 37.76 -1.70 12.15
N SER A 540 36.83 -0.89 11.64
CA SER A 540 36.62 0.45 12.14
C SER A 540 35.13 0.79 12.15
N PHE A 541 34.77 1.71 13.04
CA PHE A 541 33.43 2.30 13.12
C PHE A 541 33.53 3.79 13.43
N VAL A 542 32.47 4.53 13.17
CA VAL A 542 32.43 5.97 13.37
C VAL A 542 31.77 6.31 14.70
N VAL A 543 32.36 7.22 15.45
CA VAL A 543 31.74 7.89 16.60
C VAL A 543 31.41 9.30 16.17
N GLU A 544 30.12 9.61 16.07
CA GLU A 544 29.61 10.93 15.77
C GLU A 544 29.22 11.66 17.06
N CYS A 545 29.69 12.86 17.25
CA CYS A 545 29.31 13.74 18.36
C CYS A 545 28.43 14.84 17.79
N ARG A 546 27.18 14.90 18.21
CA ARG A 546 26.25 15.97 17.88
C ARG A 546 26.14 16.93 19.05
N VAL A 547 25.90 18.18 18.79
CA VAL A 547 25.51 19.13 19.84
C VAL A 547 24.07 18.76 20.20
N GLU A 548 23.73 18.81 21.48
CA GLU A 548 22.36 18.51 21.93
C GLU A 548 21.40 19.44 21.17
N ASP A 549 20.69 18.81 20.24
CA ASP A 549 19.67 19.49 19.46
C ASP A 549 18.60 20.04 20.41
N GLN A 550 18.29 21.32 20.34
CA GLN A 550 17.24 21.93 21.13
C GLN A 550 15.93 21.96 20.34
N PRO A 551 14.80 21.76 20.99
CA PRO A 551 13.51 21.90 20.30
C PRO A 551 13.34 23.35 19.82
N PRO A 552 12.63 23.55 18.71
CA PRO A 552 12.25 24.90 18.32
C PRO A 552 11.43 25.56 19.45
N VAL A 553 11.43 26.87 19.49
CA VAL A 553 10.72 27.67 20.50
C VAL A 553 9.72 28.60 19.83
N VAL A 554 8.63 28.93 20.54
CA VAL A 554 7.69 29.97 20.09
C VAL A 554 8.35 31.34 20.29
N ALA A 555 8.82 31.93 19.20
CA ALA A 555 9.45 33.26 19.22
C ALA A 555 8.42 34.39 19.28
N ASN A 556 7.31 34.25 18.54
CA ASN A 556 6.23 35.22 18.52
C ASN A 556 4.88 34.49 18.58
N GLN A 557 4.20 34.62 19.72
CA GLN A 557 2.85 34.05 19.93
C GLN A 557 1.85 34.68 18.97
N LEU A 558 1.03 33.85 18.32
CA LEU A 558 -0.11 34.35 17.54
C LEU A 558 -1.18 34.95 18.47
N GLU A 559 -1.72 36.08 18.06
CA GLU A 559 -2.89 36.66 18.74
C GLU A 559 -4.12 35.75 18.57
N PRO A 560 -5.10 35.80 19.48
CA PRO A 560 -6.32 35.00 19.35
C PRO A 560 -7.03 35.25 18.02
N ILE A 561 -7.50 34.20 17.37
CA ILE A 561 -8.29 34.26 16.14
C ILE A 561 -9.74 34.49 16.51
N ILE A 562 -10.32 35.62 16.10
CA ILE A 562 -11.70 36.01 16.39
C ILE A 562 -12.48 36.16 15.10
N PHE A 563 -13.47 35.29 14.88
CA PHE A 563 -14.37 35.35 13.73
C PHE A 563 -15.60 36.20 14.05
N GLU A 564 -15.81 37.26 13.27
CA GLU A 564 -16.92 38.22 13.41
C GLU A 564 -18.02 38.03 12.35
N ALA A 565 -17.79 37.23 11.34
CA ALA A 565 -18.70 36.96 10.22
C ALA A 565 -18.77 35.47 9.85
N PHE A 566 -19.72 35.10 9.00
CA PHE A 566 -19.83 33.80 8.38
C PHE A 566 -20.38 33.94 6.95
N PRO A 567 -19.73 33.28 5.94
CA PRO A 567 -18.41 32.68 6.02
C PRO A 567 -17.30 33.71 6.24
N GLN A 568 -16.23 33.33 6.92
CA GLN A 568 -15.06 34.18 7.11
C GLN A 568 -13.79 33.31 7.07
N THR A 569 -12.83 33.71 6.26
CA THR A 569 -11.49 33.12 6.18
C THR A 569 -10.47 34.17 6.57
N MET A 570 -9.46 33.78 7.35
CA MET A 570 -8.40 34.63 7.82
C MET A 570 -7.05 33.96 7.54
N GLU A 571 -6.05 34.74 7.16
CA GLU A 571 -4.68 34.28 6.88
C GLU A 571 -3.69 34.90 7.86
N PHE A 572 -2.72 34.09 8.30
CA PHE A 572 -1.70 34.49 9.28
C PHE A 572 -0.34 34.01 8.79
N ASP A 573 0.60 34.93 8.72
CA ASP A 573 2.00 34.65 8.39
C ASP A 573 2.73 34.06 9.61
N LEU A 574 3.20 32.81 9.49
CA LEU A 574 3.93 32.06 10.52
C LEU A 574 5.46 32.13 10.32
N SER A 575 5.97 32.88 9.35
CA SER A 575 7.40 32.89 8.99
C SER A 575 8.34 33.27 10.13
N ASN A 576 7.85 34.04 11.11
CA ASN A 576 8.64 34.51 12.26
C ASN A 576 8.05 34.03 13.60
N THR A 577 7.14 33.05 13.57
CA THR A 577 6.41 32.58 14.77
C THR A 577 7.29 31.66 15.61
N PHE A 578 8.13 30.88 14.97
CA PHE A 578 9.01 29.93 15.63
C PHE A 578 10.47 30.22 15.30
N ASP A 579 11.34 29.89 16.24
CA ASP A 579 12.79 30.01 16.11
C ASP A 579 13.45 28.74 16.65
N ASP A 580 14.47 28.27 15.98
CA ASP A 580 15.24 27.12 16.44
C ASP A 580 16.59 27.65 16.99
N PRO A 581 16.88 27.41 18.29
CA PRO A 581 18.07 28.01 18.92
C PRO A 581 19.41 27.55 18.34
N ASP A 582 19.45 26.39 17.68
CA ASP A 582 20.68 25.77 17.21
C ASP A 582 20.59 25.23 15.77
N ASN A 583 19.43 25.34 15.10
CA ASN A 583 19.24 24.95 13.71
C ASN A 583 18.74 26.14 12.85
N ASN A 584 18.82 25.97 11.54
CA ASN A 584 18.27 26.95 10.61
C ASN A 584 16.74 26.91 10.61
N ASN A 585 16.08 28.03 10.85
CA ASN A 585 14.60 28.15 10.85
C ASN A 585 13.94 27.74 9.52
N GLU A 586 14.70 27.60 8.43
CA GLU A 586 14.19 27.04 7.17
C GLU A 586 13.89 25.54 7.30
N MET A 587 14.50 24.84 8.26
CA MET A 587 14.28 23.42 8.53
C MET A 587 13.07 23.16 9.42
N ILE A 588 12.46 24.19 10.00
CA ILE A 588 11.26 24.03 10.82
C ILE A 588 10.08 23.67 9.93
N VAL A 589 9.52 22.49 10.20
CA VAL A 589 8.30 21.99 9.58
C VAL A 589 7.12 22.31 10.50
N LEU A 590 6.08 22.93 9.94
CA LEU A 590 4.87 23.27 10.66
C LEU A 590 3.75 22.28 10.35
N SER A 591 3.04 21.83 11.37
CA SER A 591 1.85 20.97 11.24
C SER A 591 0.72 21.42 12.18
N LEU A 592 -0.50 21.00 11.87
CA LEU A 592 -1.66 21.20 12.72
C LEU A 592 -1.91 19.92 13.53
N GLU A 593 -1.78 20.00 14.85
CA GLU A 593 -1.99 18.85 15.75
C GLU A 593 -3.45 18.76 16.24
N THR A 594 -4.10 19.91 16.40
CA THR A 594 -5.49 20.00 16.78
C THR A 594 -6.14 21.14 16.02
N VAL A 595 -7.22 20.84 15.31
CA VAL A 595 -8.11 21.81 14.67
C VAL A 595 -9.48 21.59 15.28
N PRO A 596 -10.09 22.58 15.96
CA PRO A 596 -11.42 22.43 16.52
C PRO A 596 -12.47 22.34 15.39
N ASP A 597 -13.52 21.54 15.58
CA ASP A 597 -14.57 21.29 14.58
C ASP A 597 -15.29 22.56 14.09
N VAL A 598 -15.20 23.63 14.87
CA VAL A 598 -15.81 24.94 14.55
C VAL A 598 -15.08 25.72 13.45
N ILE A 599 -13.88 25.28 13.05
CA ILE A 599 -13.10 25.84 11.94
C ILE A 599 -12.49 24.76 11.08
N THR A 600 -12.13 25.12 9.85
CA THR A 600 -11.12 24.41 9.05
C THR A 600 -9.84 25.25 9.05
N ALA A 601 -8.69 24.58 9.12
CA ALA A 601 -7.40 25.25 9.06
C ALA A 601 -6.43 24.42 8.21
N ILE A 602 -5.59 25.11 7.44
CA ILE A 602 -4.48 24.53 6.67
C ILE A 602 -3.24 25.42 6.83
N ILE A 603 -2.07 24.82 6.72
CA ILE A 603 -0.80 25.55 6.64
C ILE A 603 -0.15 25.24 5.29
N GLU A 604 0.10 26.29 4.49
CA GLU A 604 0.84 26.19 3.23
C GLU A 604 1.93 27.29 3.21
N ASP A 605 3.13 26.95 2.85
CA ASP A 605 4.27 27.88 2.74
C ASP A 605 4.41 28.84 3.93
N LYS A 606 4.26 28.30 5.17
CA LYS A 606 4.27 29.08 6.44
C LYS A 606 3.13 30.10 6.57
N THR A 607 2.05 29.94 5.83
CA THR A 607 0.82 30.71 5.97
C THR A 607 -0.27 29.82 6.56
N LEU A 608 -0.81 30.19 7.70
CA LEU A 608 -2.00 29.55 8.27
C LEU A 608 -3.24 30.21 7.67
N THR A 609 -4.07 29.43 7.02
CA THR A 609 -5.40 29.84 6.57
C THR A 609 -6.44 29.17 7.44
N ALA A 610 -7.26 29.94 8.16
CA ALA A 610 -8.33 29.45 9.03
C ALA A 610 -9.69 29.95 8.53
N SER A 611 -10.65 29.03 8.35
CA SER A 611 -12.01 29.31 7.90
C SER A 611 -13.01 28.84 8.93
N ARG A 612 -14.02 29.67 9.19
CA ARG A 612 -15.09 29.36 10.14
C ARG A 612 -16.11 28.40 9.54
N ASN A 613 -16.47 27.32 10.30
CA ASN A 613 -17.39 26.26 9.89
C ASN A 613 -18.81 26.36 10.46
N THR A 614 -19.07 27.29 11.40
CA THR A 614 -20.35 27.37 12.10
C THR A 614 -20.83 28.81 12.25
N ILE A 615 -22.14 29.04 12.21
CA ILE A 615 -22.75 30.32 12.55
C ILE A 615 -22.91 30.54 14.05
N GLU A 616 -22.87 29.47 14.84
CA GLU A 616 -23.02 29.52 16.28
C GLU A 616 -21.83 30.24 16.95
N SER A 617 -22.06 30.89 18.11
CA SER A 617 -20.96 31.43 18.87
C SER A 617 -20.14 30.31 19.51
N PHE A 618 -18.85 30.46 19.49
CA PHE A 618 -17.92 29.58 20.21
C PHE A 618 -16.84 30.44 20.89
N ASP A 619 -16.30 29.96 21.99
CA ASP A 619 -15.28 30.66 22.75
C ASP A 619 -14.33 29.63 23.40
N ASN A 620 -13.06 30.02 23.56
CA ASN A 620 -12.00 29.19 24.13
C ASN A 620 -11.74 27.84 23.42
N GLU A 621 -12.02 27.76 22.16
CA GLU A 621 -11.54 26.66 21.31
C GLU A 621 -10.03 26.83 21.06
N HIS A 622 -9.32 25.72 20.87
CA HIS A 622 -7.88 25.73 20.72
C HIS A 622 -7.44 25.11 19.40
N LEU A 623 -6.75 25.91 18.60
CA LEU A 623 -5.94 25.44 17.48
C LEU A 623 -4.51 25.19 18.00
N VAL A 624 -3.93 24.03 17.70
CA VAL A 624 -2.56 23.67 18.09
C VAL A 624 -1.69 23.57 16.85
N ILE A 625 -0.69 24.44 16.80
CA ILE A 625 0.32 24.44 15.71
C ILE A 625 1.61 23.86 16.29
N ARG A 626 2.11 22.81 15.70
CA ARG A 626 3.40 22.18 16.02
C ARG A 626 4.48 22.68 15.07
N ALA A 627 5.58 23.07 15.64
CA ALA A 627 6.83 23.30 14.91
C ALA A 627 7.80 22.17 15.25
N THR A 628 8.30 21.48 14.23
CA THR A 628 9.23 20.35 14.37
C THR A 628 10.53 20.68 13.65
N SER A 629 11.66 20.44 14.30
CA SER A 629 13.00 20.53 13.74
C SER A 629 13.81 19.36 14.30
N ASN A 630 14.49 18.61 13.42
CA ASN A 630 15.30 17.44 13.79
C ASN A 630 14.59 16.41 14.70
N GLY A 631 13.26 16.25 14.55
CA GLY A 631 12.47 15.32 15.34
C GLY A 631 12.05 15.83 16.73
N LYS A 632 12.54 17.01 17.17
CA LYS A 632 12.07 17.71 18.37
C LYS A 632 11.02 18.75 18.00
N HIS A 633 10.07 19.01 18.89
CA HIS A 633 8.98 19.91 18.57
C HIS A 633 8.58 20.79 19.74
N VAL A 634 7.87 21.87 19.41
CA VAL A 634 7.13 22.74 20.33
C VAL A 634 5.72 22.93 19.80
N ASP A 635 4.75 22.92 20.70
CA ASP A 635 3.34 23.18 20.40
C ASP A 635 2.95 24.60 20.81
N MET A 636 2.34 25.34 19.89
CA MET A 636 1.76 26.64 20.15
C MET A 636 0.23 26.54 20.18
N PHE A 637 -0.36 26.99 21.29
CA PHE A 637 -1.82 27.02 21.46
C PHE A 637 -2.33 28.40 21.04
N VAL A 638 -3.28 28.43 20.11
CA VAL A 638 -3.94 29.63 19.62
C VAL A 638 -5.41 29.56 20.01
N ASN A 639 -5.89 30.54 20.77
CA ASN A 639 -7.30 30.63 21.10
C ASN A 639 -8.11 31.03 19.88
N VAL A 640 -9.20 30.34 19.64
CA VAL A 640 -10.13 30.62 18.54
C VAL A 640 -11.51 30.88 19.11
N SER A 641 -12.16 31.96 18.69
CA SER A 641 -13.52 32.33 19.09
C SER A 641 -14.30 32.87 17.91
N GLY A 642 -15.61 32.81 18.00
CA GLY A 642 -16.53 33.39 17.00
C GLY A 642 -17.81 33.89 17.66
N ILE A 643 -18.27 35.06 17.23
CA ILE A 643 -19.58 35.57 17.66
C ILE A 643 -20.71 34.86 16.91
N ALA A 644 -21.92 34.76 17.48
CA ALA A 644 -23.05 34.22 16.74
C ALA A 644 -23.36 35.10 15.52
N VAL A 645 -23.53 34.50 14.36
CA VAL A 645 -23.89 35.17 13.11
C VAL A 645 -25.27 34.71 12.70
N THR A 646 -26.18 35.63 12.39
CA THR A 646 -27.47 35.29 11.81
C THR A 646 -27.39 35.47 10.30
N ILE A 647 -27.61 34.39 9.57
CA ILE A 647 -27.72 34.43 8.09
C ILE A 647 -29.22 34.58 7.79
N GLU A 648 -29.61 35.67 7.12
CA GLU A 648 -30.91 35.75 6.49
C GLU A 648 -30.88 34.96 5.20
N MET A 649 -31.79 33.98 5.05
CA MET A 649 -31.85 33.15 3.85
C MET A 649 -32.45 33.96 2.72
N GLU A 650 -31.62 34.31 1.74
CA GLU A 650 -32.03 35.05 0.55
C GLU A 650 -32.28 34.13 -0.64
N THR A 651 -33.16 34.54 -1.54
CA THR A 651 -33.39 33.84 -2.80
C THR A 651 -32.15 33.82 -3.68
N ALA A 652 -31.76 32.65 -4.15
CA ALA A 652 -30.70 32.52 -5.14
C ALA A 652 -31.23 32.93 -6.52
N THR A 653 -30.80 34.10 -6.99
CA THR A 653 -31.17 34.65 -8.30
C THR A 653 -30.07 34.52 -9.33
N PHE A 654 -28.90 34.02 -8.94
CA PHE A 654 -27.67 33.88 -9.74
C PHE A 654 -27.09 35.20 -10.29
N GLU A 655 -27.69 36.34 -10.02
CA GLU A 655 -27.17 37.64 -10.44
C GLU A 655 -25.84 38.01 -9.78
N ASP A 656 -25.58 37.47 -8.61
CA ASP A 656 -24.36 37.64 -7.83
C ASP A 656 -23.20 36.74 -8.30
N VAL A 657 -23.48 35.74 -9.16
CA VAL A 657 -22.44 34.78 -9.64
C VAL A 657 -21.58 35.45 -10.73
N PRO A 658 -20.23 35.49 -10.59
CA PRO A 658 -19.36 36.03 -11.62
C PRO A 658 -19.29 35.10 -12.83
N LEU A 659 -19.45 35.62 -14.04
CA LEU A 659 -19.35 34.83 -15.28
C LEU A 659 -18.03 35.11 -16.02
N SER A 660 -17.53 34.15 -16.75
CA SER A 660 -16.44 34.31 -17.71
C SER A 660 -16.84 35.12 -18.93
N SER A 661 -15.90 35.46 -19.80
CA SER A 661 -16.16 36.10 -21.09
C SER A 661 -17.08 35.28 -22.01
N ASP A 662 -17.21 33.98 -21.76
CA ASP A 662 -18.05 33.07 -22.54
C ASP A 662 -19.48 32.99 -22.01
N GLY A 663 -19.81 33.80 -21.02
CA GLY A 663 -21.15 33.93 -20.47
C GLY A 663 -21.59 32.75 -19.58
N ILE A 664 -20.62 32.03 -19.01
CA ILE A 664 -20.88 30.95 -18.08
C ILE A 664 -19.97 31.09 -16.83
N TRP A 665 -20.42 30.57 -15.71
CA TRP A 665 -19.54 30.42 -14.56
C TRP A 665 -18.51 29.32 -14.81
N GLN A 666 -17.21 29.62 -14.64
CA GLN A 666 -16.11 28.66 -14.82
C GLN A 666 -15.38 28.42 -13.48
N PRO A 667 -15.56 27.25 -12.86
CA PRO A 667 -14.84 26.88 -11.65
C PRO A 667 -13.41 26.38 -11.96
N GLN A 668 -12.68 26.04 -10.92
CA GLN A 668 -11.41 25.31 -11.01
C GLN A 668 -11.66 23.83 -11.34
N ASN A 669 -10.62 23.11 -11.77
CA ASN A 669 -10.73 21.66 -12.01
C ASN A 669 -11.10 20.91 -10.72
N GLY A 670 -11.99 19.92 -10.82
CA GLY A 670 -12.47 19.10 -9.73
C GLY A 670 -13.85 19.47 -9.21
N TYR A 671 -14.15 19.06 -7.97
CA TYR A 671 -15.41 19.36 -7.31
C TYR A 671 -15.43 20.80 -6.80
N ASN A 672 -16.51 21.49 -7.04
CA ASN A 672 -16.72 22.90 -6.69
C ASN A 672 -18.12 23.11 -6.12
N SER A 673 -18.33 24.26 -5.49
CA SER A 673 -19.66 24.77 -5.15
C SER A 673 -19.82 26.19 -5.69
N MET A 674 -20.81 26.38 -6.57
CA MET A 674 -21.23 27.69 -6.99
C MET A 674 -22.08 28.29 -5.89
N VAL A 675 -21.77 29.52 -5.49
CA VAL A 675 -22.50 30.22 -4.43
C VAL A 675 -23.42 31.26 -5.10
N SER A 676 -24.72 31.24 -4.76
CA SER A 676 -25.64 32.34 -5.05
C SER A 676 -26.44 32.65 -3.80
N SER A 677 -26.30 33.89 -3.32
CA SER A 677 -26.86 34.35 -2.03
C SER A 677 -26.49 33.39 -0.87
N SER A 678 -27.47 32.77 -0.24
CA SER A 678 -27.31 31.89 0.89
C SER A 678 -27.26 30.39 0.53
N TRP A 679 -27.05 30.05 -0.77
CA TRP A 679 -27.15 28.67 -1.27
C TRP A 679 -25.90 28.21 -2.00
N LEU A 680 -25.55 26.94 -1.79
CA LEU A 680 -24.43 26.23 -2.43
C LEU A 680 -24.99 25.26 -3.46
N PHE A 681 -24.52 25.36 -4.70
CA PHE A 681 -24.90 24.52 -5.84
C PHE A 681 -23.69 23.68 -6.25
N THR A 682 -23.76 22.36 -6.15
CA THR A 682 -22.63 21.46 -6.47
C THR A 682 -22.29 21.54 -7.96
N ASN A 683 -20.99 21.42 -8.24
CA ASN A 683 -20.44 21.38 -9.59
C ASN A 683 -19.21 20.47 -9.61
N TYR A 684 -19.01 19.79 -10.73
CA TYR A 684 -17.75 19.17 -11.11
C TYR A 684 -17.32 19.70 -12.45
N TYR A 685 -16.07 20.05 -12.59
CA TYR A 685 -15.53 20.57 -13.84
C TYR A 685 -14.14 20.00 -14.14
N ASP A 686 -13.93 19.56 -15.37
CA ASP A 686 -12.62 19.40 -16.01
C ASP A 686 -12.69 19.90 -17.47
N PRO A 687 -11.58 20.09 -18.16
CA PRO A 687 -11.59 20.65 -19.51
C PRO A 687 -12.37 19.83 -20.55
N THR A 688 -12.74 18.59 -20.25
CA THR A 688 -13.44 17.67 -21.16
C THR A 688 -14.87 17.37 -20.73
N PHE A 689 -15.22 17.62 -19.46
CA PHE A 689 -16.51 17.27 -18.88
C PHE A 689 -16.90 18.25 -17.75
N TRP A 690 -18.20 18.49 -17.60
CA TRP A 690 -18.74 19.19 -16.45
C TRP A 690 -20.05 18.51 -15.99
N GLY A 691 -20.44 18.68 -14.75
CA GLY A 691 -21.69 18.16 -14.19
C GLY A 691 -22.13 18.98 -12.99
N GLY A 692 -23.37 18.78 -12.52
CA GLY A 692 -23.95 19.58 -11.46
C GLY A 692 -24.52 20.91 -12.00
N PHE A 693 -24.26 22.02 -11.30
CA PHE A 693 -24.82 23.34 -11.66
C PHE A 693 -23.75 24.29 -12.20
N THR A 694 -24.14 25.13 -13.17
CA THR A 694 -23.38 26.30 -13.60
C THR A 694 -24.32 27.48 -13.85
N ALA A 695 -23.89 28.72 -13.62
CA ALA A 695 -24.65 29.90 -13.99
C ALA A 695 -24.36 30.28 -15.46
N SER A 696 -25.38 30.80 -16.17
CA SER A 696 -25.29 31.19 -17.55
C SER A 696 -26.10 32.47 -17.81
N ASN A 697 -25.65 33.30 -18.73
CA ASN A 697 -26.42 34.40 -19.35
C ASN A 697 -26.57 34.23 -20.86
N ARG A 698 -26.35 33.03 -21.39
CA ARG A 698 -26.46 32.76 -22.83
C ARG A 698 -27.90 32.84 -23.27
N SER A 699 -28.15 33.59 -24.39
CA SER A 699 -29.48 33.88 -24.92
C SER A 699 -29.62 33.55 -26.40
N ASP A 700 -28.60 32.97 -27.04
CA ASP A 700 -28.64 32.62 -28.46
C ASP A 700 -29.51 31.39 -28.71
N MET A 701 -30.69 31.59 -29.24
CA MET A 701 -31.66 30.55 -29.57
C MET A 701 -31.40 29.89 -30.95
N SER A 702 -30.40 30.34 -31.69
CA SER A 702 -30.06 29.78 -33.01
C SER A 702 -29.12 28.60 -32.94
N VAL A 703 -28.55 28.31 -31.77
CA VAL A 703 -27.65 27.17 -31.56
C VAL A 703 -28.42 25.87 -31.32
N SER A 704 -27.78 24.74 -31.56
CA SER A 704 -28.38 23.42 -31.38
C SER A 704 -27.36 22.38 -30.88
N GLY A 705 -27.84 21.25 -30.34
CA GLY A 705 -27.00 20.19 -29.78
C GLY A 705 -26.13 20.69 -28.62
N MET A 706 -24.89 20.26 -28.55
CA MET A 706 -23.96 20.63 -27.45
C MET A 706 -23.71 22.14 -27.34
N ASP A 707 -23.83 22.91 -28.42
CA ASP A 707 -23.65 24.35 -28.35
C ASP A 707 -24.79 25.02 -27.59
N ALA A 708 -25.96 24.38 -27.50
CA ALA A 708 -27.15 24.85 -26.77
C ALA A 708 -27.15 24.41 -25.28
N GLN A 709 -26.17 23.67 -24.79
CA GLN A 709 -26.17 23.12 -23.46
C GLN A 709 -26.26 24.13 -22.31
N TYR A 710 -25.84 25.39 -22.56
CA TYR A 710 -25.86 26.46 -21.55
C TYR A 710 -26.98 27.45 -21.74
N THR A 711 -27.94 27.19 -22.63
CA THR A 711 -29.01 28.16 -23.01
C THR A 711 -30.37 27.66 -22.52
N ALA A 712 -31.13 28.51 -21.84
CA ALA A 712 -32.51 28.22 -21.48
C ALA A 712 -33.39 28.36 -22.74
N VAL A 713 -34.43 27.52 -22.86
CA VAL A 713 -35.36 27.58 -24.00
C VAL A 713 -36.07 28.93 -24.13
N THR A 714 -36.11 29.68 -23.06
CA THR A 714 -36.71 31.03 -23.03
C THR A 714 -35.78 32.12 -23.55
N GLY A 715 -34.51 31.83 -23.81
CA GLY A 715 -33.49 32.78 -24.23
C GLY A 715 -33.06 33.77 -23.15
N GLY A 716 -33.31 33.49 -21.86
CA GLY A 716 -32.93 34.31 -20.70
C GLY A 716 -33.55 33.79 -19.41
N GLY A 717 -33.23 34.40 -18.28
CA GLY A 717 -33.72 33.99 -16.98
C GLY A 717 -35.17 34.39 -16.70
N TYR A 718 -35.71 33.99 -15.55
CA TYR A 718 -37.09 34.25 -15.15
C TYR A 718 -37.35 35.72 -14.98
N ALA A 719 -38.53 36.15 -15.46
CA ALA A 719 -38.99 37.56 -15.43
C ALA A 719 -37.98 38.57 -16.00
N GLY A 720 -37.05 38.10 -16.85
CA GLY A 720 -36.05 38.96 -17.52
C GLY A 720 -34.78 39.17 -16.71
N SER A 721 -34.47 38.30 -15.76
CA SER A 721 -33.16 38.23 -15.11
C SER A 721 -32.07 37.96 -16.15
N GLU A 722 -30.86 38.48 -15.91
CA GLU A 722 -29.75 38.31 -16.84
C GLU A 722 -29.13 36.91 -16.73
N LYS A 723 -29.16 36.32 -15.54
CA LYS A 723 -28.49 35.04 -15.23
C LYS A 723 -29.48 34.01 -14.71
N TYR A 724 -29.17 32.78 -14.94
CA TYR A 724 -29.90 31.61 -14.44
C TYR A 724 -28.96 30.43 -14.29
N ALA A 725 -29.34 29.42 -13.53
CA ALA A 725 -28.56 28.17 -13.44
C ALA A 725 -28.96 27.17 -14.52
N VAL A 726 -27.97 26.48 -15.06
CA VAL A 726 -28.13 25.28 -15.87
C VAL A 726 -27.67 24.09 -15.05
N ALA A 727 -28.49 23.08 -14.95
CA ALA A 727 -28.21 21.81 -14.32
C ALA A 727 -27.92 20.75 -15.37
N TYR A 728 -26.80 20.02 -15.19
CA TYR A 728 -26.46 18.81 -15.94
C TYR A 728 -26.42 17.64 -14.96
N THR A 729 -27.40 16.76 -15.02
CA THR A 729 -27.65 15.73 -13.99
C THR A 729 -26.94 14.38 -14.26
N TYR A 730 -26.12 14.30 -15.28
CA TYR A 730 -25.37 13.07 -15.63
C TYR A 730 -23.97 13.12 -15.08
N GLY A 731 -23.56 12.03 -14.40
CA GLY A 731 -22.18 11.80 -13.96
C GLY A 731 -21.68 12.62 -12.76
N CYS A 732 -22.54 13.47 -12.17
CA CYS A 732 -22.22 14.25 -10.97
C CYS A 732 -23.48 14.44 -10.13
N GLU A 733 -23.34 14.50 -8.81
CA GLU A 733 -24.45 14.90 -7.94
C GLU A 733 -24.84 16.35 -8.20
N THR A 734 -26.14 16.60 -8.46
CA THR A 734 -26.71 17.90 -8.73
C THR A 734 -27.48 18.33 -7.49
N THR A 735 -26.76 18.87 -6.49
CA THR A 735 -27.30 19.13 -5.15
C THR A 735 -27.25 20.61 -4.79
N VAL A 736 -28.28 21.09 -4.13
CA VAL A 736 -28.37 22.43 -3.52
C VAL A 736 -28.42 22.25 -2.00
N SER A 737 -27.63 23.04 -1.27
CA SER A 737 -27.62 23.06 0.20
C SER A 737 -27.52 24.48 0.72
N ALA A 738 -27.96 24.70 1.96
CA ALA A 738 -27.82 26.00 2.60
C ALA A 738 -26.36 26.29 2.98
N ALA A 739 -25.91 27.52 2.79
CA ALA A 739 -24.54 27.91 3.09
C ALA A 739 -24.20 27.88 4.59
N ASP A 740 -25.22 27.92 5.44
CA ASP A 740 -25.09 27.84 6.91
C ASP A 740 -25.05 26.38 7.41
N GLY A 741 -25.21 25.40 6.52
CA GLY A 741 -25.18 23.96 6.85
C GLY A 741 -26.38 23.48 7.66
N SER A 742 -27.41 24.30 7.88
CA SER A 742 -28.61 23.94 8.63
C SER A 742 -29.76 23.51 7.72
N GLU A 743 -30.83 22.99 8.34
CA GLU A 743 -32.06 22.61 7.62
C GLU A 743 -32.97 23.80 7.45
N HIS A 744 -33.50 23.96 6.23
CA HIS A 744 -34.46 25.02 5.88
C HIS A 744 -35.67 24.45 5.14
N GLU A 745 -36.83 25.11 5.29
CA GLU A 745 -37.98 24.88 4.45
C GLU A 745 -37.81 25.65 3.13
N VAL A 746 -37.90 24.98 2.00
CA VAL A 746 -37.77 25.55 0.67
C VAL A 746 -39.13 25.62 0.02
N SER A 747 -39.56 26.80 -0.45
CA SER A 747 -40.86 26.95 -1.13
C SER A 747 -40.82 26.44 -2.55
N GLY A 748 -39.76 26.65 -3.31
CA GLY A 748 -39.63 26.18 -4.67
C GLY A 748 -38.65 27.00 -5.51
N CYS A 749 -38.68 26.76 -6.79
CA CYS A 749 -37.88 27.47 -7.78
C CYS A 749 -38.61 27.55 -9.10
N PHE A 750 -38.17 28.44 -10.01
CA PHE A 750 -38.63 28.40 -11.38
C PHE A 750 -37.75 27.44 -12.21
N VAL A 751 -38.39 26.61 -13.00
CA VAL A 751 -37.69 25.65 -13.89
C VAL A 751 -38.19 25.82 -15.34
N THR A 752 -37.30 25.51 -16.28
CA THR A 752 -37.66 25.42 -17.72
C THR A 752 -36.74 24.39 -18.40
N ASN A 753 -37.12 24.00 -19.62
CA ASN A 753 -36.24 23.20 -20.45
C ASN A 753 -34.94 23.96 -20.81
N ASN A 754 -33.84 23.23 -20.81
CA ASN A 754 -32.64 23.64 -21.54
C ASN A 754 -32.93 23.62 -23.06
N LEU A 755 -32.28 24.46 -23.82
CA LEU A 755 -32.57 24.58 -25.29
C LEU A 755 -32.25 23.30 -26.03
N TRP A 756 -31.14 22.62 -25.72
CA TRP A 756 -30.81 21.32 -26.34
C TRP A 756 -31.84 20.24 -25.96
N THR A 757 -32.20 20.15 -24.69
CA THR A 757 -33.24 19.21 -24.24
C THR A 757 -34.57 19.46 -24.94
N TYR A 758 -34.99 20.72 -25.03
CA TYR A 758 -36.21 21.11 -25.74
C TYR A 758 -36.19 20.70 -27.21
N GLN A 759 -35.13 21.03 -27.96
CA GLN A 759 -34.96 20.66 -29.36
C GLN A 759 -34.94 19.13 -29.56
N SER A 760 -34.29 18.40 -28.67
CA SER A 760 -34.25 16.95 -28.72
C SER A 760 -35.62 16.30 -28.50
N VAL A 761 -36.43 16.86 -27.59
CA VAL A 761 -37.80 16.40 -27.30
C VAL A 761 -38.76 16.73 -28.43
N THR A 762 -38.65 17.96 -29.04
CA THR A 762 -39.58 18.40 -30.06
C THR A 762 -39.24 17.94 -31.47
N ASP A 763 -37.96 18.03 -31.83
CA ASP A 763 -37.51 17.80 -33.22
C ASP A 763 -36.77 16.47 -33.38
N GLY A 764 -36.32 15.90 -32.26
CA GLY A 764 -35.43 14.76 -32.24
C GLY A 764 -33.97 15.15 -32.56
N ASP A 765 -33.04 14.26 -32.24
CA ASP A 765 -31.65 14.43 -32.57
C ASP A 765 -30.98 13.08 -32.91
N PHE A 766 -29.62 13.02 -32.85
CA PHE A 766 -28.87 11.81 -33.19
C PHE A 766 -29.05 10.68 -32.12
N MET A 767 -29.58 10.99 -30.94
CA MET A 767 -29.79 10.02 -29.84
C MET A 767 -31.25 9.66 -29.67
N THR A 768 -32.19 10.60 -29.85
CA THR A 768 -33.60 10.37 -29.56
C THR A 768 -34.53 10.81 -30.72
N THR A 769 -35.66 10.12 -30.83
CA THR A 769 -36.77 10.52 -31.71
C THR A 769 -37.67 11.54 -31.00
N PRO A 770 -38.35 12.44 -31.77
CA PRO A 770 -39.32 13.35 -31.16
C PRO A 770 -40.36 12.64 -30.28
N PHE A 771 -40.79 13.28 -29.21
CA PHE A 771 -41.82 12.79 -28.34
C PHE A 771 -43.17 12.69 -29.06
N GLY A 772 -44.02 11.73 -28.68
CA GLY A 772 -45.23 11.38 -29.36
C GLY A 772 -45.02 10.51 -30.61
N GLY A 773 -43.78 10.32 -31.08
CA GLY A 773 -43.42 9.52 -32.24
C GLY A 773 -44.07 10.02 -33.54
N GLU A 774 -44.04 9.21 -34.62
CA GLU A 774 -44.64 9.56 -35.93
C GLU A 774 -46.15 9.74 -35.88
N SER A 775 -46.83 9.09 -34.94
CA SER A 775 -48.30 9.13 -34.80
C SER A 775 -48.80 10.24 -33.88
N GLY A 776 -47.91 10.84 -33.09
CA GLY A 776 -48.23 11.75 -31.99
C GLY A 776 -48.87 11.05 -30.76
N ASN A 777 -48.85 9.70 -30.70
CA ASN A 777 -49.54 8.95 -29.63
C ASN A 777 -48.58 8.09 -28.76
N ASP A 778 -47.27 8.22 -28.96
CA ASP A 778 -46.32 7.53 -28.09
C ASP A 778 -46.33 8.22 -26.71
N PRO A 779 -46.55 7.46 -25.61
CA PRO A 779 -46.73 8.06 -24.29
C PRO A 779 -45.41 8.48 -23.66
N ASP A 780 -44.79 9.46 -24.28
CA ASP A 780 -43.48 9.97 -23.86
C ASP A 780 -43.60 10.99 -22.73
N PHE A 781 -42.58 11.07 -21.89
CA PHE A 781 -42.46 12.05 -20.82
C PHE A 781 -41.01 12.39 -20.49
N LEU A 782 -40.83 13.60 -19.97
CA LEU A 782 -39.60 14.06 -19.33
C LEU A 782 -39.98 14.85 -18.08
N TYR A 783 -39.42 14.47 -16.93
CA TYR A 783 -39.61 15.20 -15.68
C TYR A 783 -38.31 15.45 -14.94
N VAL A 784 -38.25 16.59 -14.22
CA VAL A 784 -37.25 16.83 -13.18
C VAL A 784 -37.83 16.36 -11.83
N TYR A 785 -36.99 15.70 -11.03
CA TYR A 785 -37.33 15.35 -9.65
C TYR A 785 -36.35 16.00 -8.68
N ALA A 786 -36.84 16.30 -7.48
CA ALA A 786 -36.07 16.87 -6.38
C ALA A 786 -36.24 16.00 -5.14
N VAL A 787 -35.15 15.50 -4.59
CA VAL A 787 -35.13 14.65 -3.39
C VAL A 787 -34.58 15.46 -2.23
N GLY A 788 -35.43 15.76 -1.23
CA GLY A 788 -35.02 16.44 0.01
C GLY A 788 -34.32 15.47 0.98
N ARG A 789 -33.30 15.96 1.66
CA ARG A 789 -32.59 15.22 2.70
C ARG A 789 -32.36 16.10 3.92
N ASN A 790 -32.55 15.53 5.10
CA ASN A 790 -32.25 16.18 6.37
C ASN A 790 -30.72 16.15 6.69
N ALA A 791 -30.33 16.72 7.82
CA ALA A 791 -28.94 16.76 8.27
C ALA A 791 -28.30 15.37 8.49
N ASP A 792 -29.11 14.35 8.78
CA ASP A 792 -28.67 12.94 8.88
C ASP A 792 -28.62 12.23 7.52
N ASN A 793 -28.75 12.97 6.41
CA ASN A 793 -28.80 12.45 5.03
C ASN A 793 -29.99 11.48 4.76
N ILE A 794 -31.03 11.54 5.58
CA ILE A 794 -32.25 10.75 5.40
C ILE A 794 -33.19 11.49 4.42
N VAL A 795 -33.74 10.78 3.46
CA VAL A 795 -34.72 11.34 2.51
C VAL A 795 -35.95 11.80 3.29
N THR A 796 -36.33 13.06 3.11
CA THR A 796 -37.54 13.65 3.69
C THR A 796 -38.75 13.42 2.81
N ASP A 797 -38.69 13.81 1.52
CA ASP A 797 -39.71 13.55 0.50
C ASP A 797 -39.10 13.76 -0.91
N THR A 798 -39.91 13.57 -1.94
CA THR A 798 -39.54 13.74 -3.36
C THR A 798 -40.63 14.54 -4.08
N ALA A 799 -40.23 15.61 -4.76
CA ALA A 799 -41.10 16.38 -5.63
C ALA A 799 -40.79 16.09 -7.11
N ILE A 800 -41.81 16.15 -7.97
CA ILE A 800 -41.69 15.89 -9.43
C ILE A 800 -42.35 16.99 -10.21
N PHE A 801 -41.70 17.46 -11.29
CA PHE A 801 -42.23 18.43 -12.24
C PHE A 801 -41.99 17.98 -13.67
N TYR A 802 -43.07 17.91 -14.50
CA TYR A 802 -42.98 17.46 -15.87
C TYR A 802 -42.56 18.60 -16.82
N LEU A 803 -41.40 18.46 -17.44
CA LEU A 803 -40.87 19.37 -18.47
C LEU A 803 -41.45 19.06 -19.86
N ALA A 804 -41.92 17.84 -20.08
CA ALA A 804 -42.71 17.42 -21.24
C ALA A 804 -43.60 16.22 -20.84
N ASP A 805 -44.85 16.23 -21.28
CA ASP A 805 -45.78 15.11 -21.02
C ASP A 805 -46.67 14.84 -22.24
N PHE A 806 -46.56 13.67 -22.84
CA PHE A 806 -47.26 13.16 -24.03
C PHE A 806 -48.11 11.95 -23.71
N ARG A 807 -48.54 11.77 -22.44
CA ARG A 807 -49.29 10.64 -22.00
C ARG A 807 -50.80 10.86 -21.91
N PHE A 808 -51.27 11.99 -22.39
CA PHE A 808 -52.69 12.31 -22.37
C PHE A 808 -53.45 11.56 -23.49
N ASP A 809 -54.70 11.13 -23.21
CA ASP A 809 -55.58 10.49 -24.20
C ASP A 809 -55.92 11.48 -25.34
N ASP A 810 -55.93 12.75 -25.07
CA ASP A 810 -56.14 13.84 -26.04
C ASP A 810 -54.79 14.54 -26.31
N ASN A 811 -54.21 14.28 -27.48
CA ASN A 811 -52.92 14.82 -27.88
C ASN A 811 -52.89 16.37 -27.91
N THR A 812 -54.04 17.03 -27.88
CA THR A 812 -54.07 18.50 -27.74
C THR A 812 -53.70 18.99 -26.33
N SER A 813 -53.62 18.04 -25.39
CA SER A 813 -53.17 18.29 -24.01
C SER A 813 -51.69 17.99 -23.81
N ASP A 814 -51.04 17.36 -24.80
CA ASP A 814 -49.61 17.09 -24.78
C ASP A 814 -48.82 18.41 -24.78
N TYR A 815 -47.75 18.46 -24.04
CA TYR A 815 -46.96 19.70 -23.93
C TYR A 815 -45.48 19.49 -23.77
N VAL A 816 -44.69 20.49 -24.16
CA VAL A 816 -43.30 20.69 -23.81
C VAL A 816 -43.16 22.08 -23.25
N ILE A 817 -42.63 22.20 -22.05
CA ILE A 817 -42.44 23.51 -21.41
C ILE A 817 -41.40 24.32 -22.19
N ASN A 818 -41.78 25.56 -22.54
CA ASN A 818 -40.94 26.56 -23.17
C ASN A 818 -41.05 27.95 -22.48
N SER A 819 -41.56 27.97 -21.28
CA SER A 819 -41.66 29.09 -20.36
C SER A 819 -41.05 28.73 -19.00
N TRP A 820 -40.78 29.71 -18.19
CA TRP A 820 -40.40 29.48 -16.80
C TRP A 820 -41.65 29.13 -15.97
N GLU A 821 -41.66 27.95 -15.34
CA GLU A 821 -42.75 27.44 -14.55
C GLU A 821 -42.34 27.19 -13.09
N TRP A 822 -43.26 27.37 -12.15
CA TRP A 822 -42.99 27.18 -10.74
C TRP A 822 -42.95 25.70 -10.39
N PHE A 823 -41.84 25.26 -9.83
CA PHE A 823 -41.67 23.94 -9.25
C PHE A 823 -41.80 24.05 -7.73
N ASP A 824 -42.90 23.61 -7.19
CA ASP A 824 -43.19 23.62 -5.77
C ASP A 824 -42.36 22.55 -5.03
N LEU A 825 -41.51 22.97 -4.11
CA LEU A 825 -40.67 22.13 -3.27
C LEU A 825 -41.10 22.14 -1.80
N SER A 826 -42.20 22.84 -1.46
CA SER A 826 -42.69 22.99 -0.07
C SER A 826 -43.01 21.63 0.59
N GLY A 827 -43.39 20.64 -0.22
CA GLY A 827 -43.64 19.26 0.24
C GLY A 827 -42.42 18.51 0.76
N LEU A 828 -41.19 18.97 0.48
CA LEU A 828 -39.97 18.33 0.96
C LEU A 828 -39.74 18.51 2.47
N GLY A 829 -40.40 19.50 3.08
CA GLY A 829 -40.24 19.83 4.50
C GLY A 829 -38.91 20.55 4.80
N SER A 830 -38.41 20.40 6.01
CA SER A 830 -37.10 20.96 6.39
C SER A 830 -36.00 20.07 5.85
N VAL A 831 -35.09 20.65 5.08
CA VAL A 831 -34.04 19.95 4.34
C VAL A 831 -32.68 20.62 4.52
N ALA A 832 -31.63 19.84 4.73
CA ALA A 832 -30.24 20.29 4.69
C ALA A 832 -29.72 20.33 3.24
N SER A 833 -30.27 19.48 2.36
CA SER A 833 -29.92 19.47 0.95
C SER A 833 -31.05 18.94 0.07
N ILE A 834 -31.05 19.37 -1.20
CA ILE A 834 -31.97 18.91 -2.23
C ILE A 834 -31.17 18.44 -3.43
N SER A 835 -31.31 17.17 -3.82
CA SER A 835 -30.68 16.61 -5.01
C SER A 835 -31.66 16.56 -6.16
N PHE A 836 -31.27 17.08 -7.31
CA PHE A 836 -32.07 17.13 -8.55
C PHE A 836 -31.62 16.05 -9.54
N GLY A 837 -32.59 15.52 -10.29
CA GLY A 837 -32.32 14.57 -11.36
C GLY A 837 -33.39 14.68 -12.46
N LEU A 838 -33.12 14.09 -13.62
CA LEU A 838 -34.05 14.00 -14.75
C LEU A 838 -34.36 12.55 -15.05
N GLU A 839 -35.60 12.30 -15.46
CA GLU A 839 -36.08 10.98 -15.90
C GLU A 839 -36.90 11.18 -17.21
N SER A 840 -36.72 10.28 -18.18
CA SER A 840 -37.38 10.32 -19.49
C SER A 840 -37.92 8.93 -19.87
N SER A 841 -38.96 8.91 -20.73
CA SER A 841 -39.42 7.67 -21.36
C SER A 841 -38.44 7.10 -22.39
N LYS A 842 -37.53 7.89 -22.92
CA LYS A 842 -36.56 7.47 -23.95
C LYS A 842 -35.28 6.90 -23.29
N TYR A 843 -35.15 5.59 -23.31
CA TYR A 843 -34.06 4.83 -22.69
C TYR A 843 -33.55 3.72 -23.61
N ASN A 844 -32.28 3.37 -23.48
CA ASN A 844 -31.67 2.14 -24.02
C ASN A 844 -30.74 1.49 -23.00
N GLU A 845 -29.97 0.47 -23.40
CA GLU A 845 -29.00 -0.21 -22.52
C GLU A 845 -27.88 0.72 -22.02
N GLY A 846 -27.63 1.85 -22.70
CA GLY A 846 -26.65 2.85 -22.31
C GLY A 846 -27.20 3.98 -21.42
N GLY A 847 -28.48 3.97 -21.09
CA GLY A 847 -29.14 4.97 -20.25
C GLY A 847 -30.14 5.83 -20.97
N MET A 848 -30.45 7.04 -20.40
CA MET A 848 -31.40 7.99 -20.92
C MET A 848 -30.89 8.61 -22.24
N LEU A 849 -31.74 8.64 -23.25
CA LEU A 849 -31.40 9.16 -24.57
C LEU A 849 -31.70 10.65 -24.72
N THR A 850 -32.52 11.21 -23.83
CA THR A 850 -32.81 12.65 -23.80
C THR A 850 -31.64 13.38 -23.13
N PRO A 851 -31.18 14.55 -23.63
CA PRO A 851 -30.13 15.32 -22.97
C PRO A 851 -30.50 15.65 -21.51
N SER A 852 -29.57 15.38 -20.58
CA SER A 852 -29.83 15.44 -19.13
C SER A 852 -29.68 16.86 -18.56
N TYR A 853 -30.23 17.86 -19.24
CA TYR A 853 -30.14 19.28 -18.89
C TYR A 853 -31.49 19.88 -18.60
N PHE A 854 -31.57 20.71 -17.56
CA PHE A 854 -32.68 21.66 -17.33
C PHE A 854 -32.16 23.01 -16.84
N CYS A 855 -32.99 24.02 -16.79
CA CYS A 855 -32.60 25.33 -16.25
C CYS A 855 -33.44 25.65 -15.02
N LEU A 856 -32.82 26.34 -14.04
CA LEU A 856 -33.38 26.72 -12.77
C LEU A 856 -33.10 28.20 -12.52
N ASP A 857 -34.06 28.90 -11.94
CA ASP A 857 -33.92 30.28 -11.53
C ASP A 857 -34.76 30.58 -10.28
N ASN A 858 -34.35 31.59 -9.53
CA ASN A 858 -35.01 32.02 -8.29
C ASN A 858 -35.34 30.83 -7.34
N PHE A 859 -34.31 30.30 -6.71
CA PHE A 859 -34.47 29.27 -5.69
C PHE A 859 -34.84 29.92 -4.34
N PHE A 860 -36.07 29.70 -3.89
CA PHE A 860 -36.68 30.39 -2.74
C PHE A 860 -36.64 29.56 -1.48
N ALA A 861 -36.14 30.16 -0.35
CA ALA A 861 -36.43 29.67 0.97
C ALA A 861 -37.77 30.27 1.50
N ASN A 862 -38.46 29.48 2.32
CA ASN A 862 -39.51 30.08 3.15
C ASN A 862 -38.83 30.89 4.24
N ASP A 863 -39.16 32.16 4.32
CA ASP A 863 -38.74 33.03 5.42
C ASP A 863 -39.59 32.71 6.67
N THR A 864 -39.33 31.54 7.26
CA THR A 864 -39.79 31.28 8.62
C THR A 864 -38.73 31.83 9.55
N THR A 865 -39.01 33.01 10.11
CA THR A 865 -38.34 33.46 11.30
C THR A 865 -38.48 32.38 12.35
N PHE A 866 -37.51 31.50 12.46
CA PHE A 866 -37.40 30.59 13.59
C PHE A 866 -37.20 31.46 14.83
N THR A 867 -38.26 31.61 15.61
CA THR A 867 -38.11 32.07 16.97
C THR A 867 -37.38 30.94 17.70
N LYS A 868 -36.13 31.19 18.05
CA LYS A 868 -35.30 30.34 18.86
C LYS A 868 -36.11 29.82 20.03
N GLU A 869 -36.34 28.51 20.09
CA GLU A 869 -36.91 27.89 21.30
C GLU A 869 -35.88 28.06 22.41
N LEU A 870 -36.20 28.90 23.38
CA LEU A 870 -35.32 29.19 24.50
C LEU A 870 -35.01 27.87 25.23
N ALA A 871 -33.73 27.63 25.46
CA ALA A 871 -33.28 26.55 26.34
C ALA A 871 -34.01 26.67 27.68
N GLU A 872 -34.80 25.66 28.02
CA GLU A 872 -35.43 25.32 29.26
C GLU A 872 -35.62 26.44 30.28
N THR A 873 -36.52 27.40 30.01
CA THR A 873 -37.19 28.13 31.07
C THR A 873 -38.47 27.39 31.36
N ASN A 874 -38.62 26.86 32.56
CA ASN A 874 -39.81 26.14 32.99
C ASN A 874 -40.98 27.08 33.18
N ILE A 875 -41.90 27.18 32.21
CA ILE A 875 -43.22 27.77 32.38
C ILE A 875 -44.18 26.64 32.76
N GLU A 876 -44.64 26.63 33.96
CA GLU A 876 -45.63 25.68 34.47
C GLU A 876 -47.01 26.31 34.56
N LEU A 877 -48.01 25.59 34.02
CA LEU A 877 -49.41 25.99 34.07
C LEU A 877 -50.19 25.07 35.01
N TYR A 878 -50.77 25.66 36.08
CA TYR A 878 -51.62 24.92 37.00
C TYR A 878 -52.81 25.74 37.53
N PRO A 879 -53.96 25.07 37.80
CA PRO A 879 -54.23 23.68 37.49
C PRO A 879 -54.38 23.45 36.00
N ASN A 880 -53.89 22.29 35.54
CA ASN A 880 -54.12 21.79 34.18
C ASN A 880 -54.62 20.34 34.32
N PRO A 881 -55.92 20.04 34.08
CA PRO A 881 -56.96 20.88 33.48
C PRO A 881 -57.41 22.10 34.31
N ALA A 882 -57.70 23.20 33.62
CA ALA A 882 -58.14 24.46 34.17
C ALA A 882 -59.67 24.62 34.10
N ARG A 883 -60.30 25.22 35.17
CA ARG A 883 -61.73 25.56 35.14
C ARG A 883 -61.94 27.05 34.86
N ASP A 884 -61.71 27.89 35.81
CA ASP A 884 -62.00 29.33 35.69
C ASP A 884 -60.72 30.16 35.42
N TYR A 885 -59.61 29.72 35.96
CA TYR A 885 -58.29 30.37 35.83
C TYR A 885 -57.16 29.35 35.87
N MET A 886 -56.00 29.77 35.40
CA MET A 886 -54.73 29.04 35.56
C MET A 886 -53.64 30.00 36.01
N VAL A 887 -52.75 29.53 36.85
CA VAL A 887 -51.58 30.25 37.33
C VAL A 887 -50.41 29.90 36.40
N VAL A 888 -49.62 30.88 36.03
CA VAL A 888 -48.38 30.75 35.29
C VAL A 888 -47.23 30.91 36.26
N ASN A 889 -46.49 29.86 36.44
CA ASN A 889 -45.24 29.88 37.19
C ASN A 889 -44.08 29.98 36.19
N SER A 890 -43.40 31.12 36.13
CA SER A 890 -42.29 31.37 35.23
C SER A 890 -41.21 32.14 35.97
N THR A 891 -39.96 31.85 35.60
CA THR A 891 -38.80 32.65 36.05
C THR A 891 -38.65 33.92 35.22
N ASP A 892 -39.29 34.00 34.03
CA ASP A 892 -39.19 35.11 33.10
C ASP A 892 -40.35 36.10 33.22
N ASN A 893 -40.05 37.35 32.86
CA ASN A 893 -41.05 38.40 32.84
C ASN A 893 -41.87 38.30 31.55
N ILE A 894 -43.07 37.68 31.62
CA ILE A 894 -43.98 37.52 30.49
C ILE A 894 -44.62 38.85 30.13
N GLU A 895 -44.41 39.31 28.89
CA GLU A 895 -44.95 40.58 28.39
C GLU A 895 -46.38 40.44 27.84
N SER A 896 -46.67 39.34 27.19
CA SER A 896 -48.03 39.03 26.70
C SER A 896 -48.28 37.52 26.58
N TYR A 897 -49.56 37.12 26.47
CA TYR A 897 -49.95 35.78 26.09
C TYR A 897 -51.06 35.78 25.08
N THR A 898 -51.14 34.74 24.24
CA THR A 898 -52.22 34.49 23.29
C THR A 898 -52.66 33.03 23.38
N ILE A 899 -53.97 32.76 23.47
CA ILE A 899 -54.56 31.44 23.51
C ILE A 899 -55.21 31.13 22.16
N PHE A 900 -54.91 29.95 21.62
CA PHE A 900 -55.45 29.43 20.36
C PHE A 900 -56.26 28.17 20.63
N ASN A 901 -57.36 27.97 19.89
CA ASN A 901 -58.06 26.70 19.85
C ASN A 901 -57.37 25.68 18.90
N LEU A 902 -57.87 24.47 18.79
CA LEU A 902 -57.32 23.40 17.95
C LEU A 902 -57.33 23.70 16.45
N SER A 903 -58.16 24.65 15.97
CA SER A 903 -58.16 25.10 14.59
C SER A 903 -57.21 26.27 14.35
N GLY A 904 -56.36 26.65 15.28
CA GLY A 904 -55.42 27.74 15.17
C GLY A 904 -56.02 29.16 15.30
N GLU A 905 -57.30 29.25 15.66
CA GLU A 905 -57.99 30.51 15.82
C GLU A 905 -57.65 31.11 17.20
N LYS A 906 -57.26 32.37 17.19
CA LYS A 906 -56.97 33.15 18.43
C LYS A 906 -58.25 33.42 19.19
N VAL A 907 -58.33 32.92 20.45
CA VAL A 907 -59.53 33.03 21.29
C VAL A 907 -59.37 34.01 22.47
N ILE A 908 -58.18 34.16 23.01
CA ILE A 908 -57.85 35.14 24.07
C ILE A 908 -56.46 35.72 23.81
N GLN A 909 -56.32 37.03 24.07
CA GLN A 909 -55.00 37.67 24.14
C GLN A 909 -54.99 38.64 25.32
N GLY A 910 -53.87 38.68 26.05
CA GLY A 910 -53.77 39.57 27.22
C GLY A 910 -52.33 39.68 27.74
N ILE A 911 -52.22 40.52 28.77
CA ILE A 911 -50.99 40.63 29.57
C ILE A 911 -51.29 39.93 30.88
N PRO A 912 -50.44 39.05 31.42
CA PRO A 912 -50.76 38.40 32.69
C PRO A 912 -50.80 39.41 33.84
N ASN A 913 -51.98 39.62 34.41
CA ASN A 913 -52.12 40.40 35.64
C ASN A 913 -51.84 39.48 36.82
N SER A 914 -50.70 39.66 37.52
CA SER A 914 -50.36 38.88 38.73
C SER A 914 -50.33 37.37 38.55
N SER A 915 -49.53 36.85 37.56
CA SER A 915 -49.34 35.40 37.36
C SER A 915 -50.62 34.55 37.14
N THR A 916 -51.78 35.17 36.89
CA THR A 916 -53.03 34.41 36.70
C THR A 916 -53.67 34.75 35.36
N ILE A 917 -54.17 33.77 34.67
CA ILE A 917 -54.86 33.86 33.35
C ILE A 917 -56.30 33.37 33.56
N ASN A 918 -57.29 34.25 33.28
CA ASN A 918 -58.68 33.87 33.28
C ASN A 918 -59.07 33.15 31.99
N VAL A 919 -59.69 31.98 32.15
CA VAL A 919 -60.09 31.09 31.03
C VAL A 919 -61.58 30.69 31.16
N THR A 920 -62.34 31.41 31.97
CA THR A 920 -63.79 31.13 32.32
C THR A 920 -64.61 31.04 31.02
N ASP A 921 -64.38 31.90 30.07
CA ASP A 921 -65.18 32.03 28.83
C ASP A 921 -64.82 30.99 27.74
N LEU A 922 -63.82 30.23 27.98
CA LEU A 922 -63.40 29.16 27.03
C LEU A 922 -64.35 27.93 27.17
N LYS A 923 -64.71 27.34 26.09
CA LYS A 923 -65.39 26.05 26.04
C LYS A 923 -64.49 24.93 26.50
N SER A 924 -65.05 23.87 27.07
CA SER A 924 -64.25 22.68 27.41
C SER A 924 -63.52 22.14 26.16
N GLY A 925 -62.23 21.93 26.27
CA GLY A 925 -61.39 21.45 25.15
C GLY A 925 -59.90 21.66 25.40
N LEU A 926 -59.08 21.25 24.43
CA LEU A 926 -57.62 21.46 24.40
C LEU A 926 -57.33 22.82 23.75
N TYR A 927 -56.41 23.57 24.34
CA TYR A 927 -55.94 24.88 23.89
C TYR A 927 -54.44 24.95 23.93
N PHE A 928 -53.88 25.80 23.05
CA PHE A 928 -52.50 26.20 23.03
C PHE A 928 -52.39 27.64 23.55
N ILE A 929 -51.41 27.92 24.38
CA ILE A 929 -51.10 29.25 24.87
C ILE A 929 -49.69 29.61 24.51
N VAL A 930 -49.51 30.74 23.88
CA VAL A 930 -48.22 31.29 23.48
C VAL A 930 -47.91 32.48 24.40
N PHE A 931 -46.78 32.42 25.07
CA PHE A 931 -46.21 33.48 25.90
C PHE A 931 -45.15 34.23 25.14
N GLU A 932 -45.10 35.54 25.28
CA GLU A 932 -44.09 36.43 24.74
C GLU A 932 -43.34 37.12 25.88
N SER A 933 -42.00 37.08 25.84
CA SER A 933 -41.12 37.78 26.76
C SER A 933 -40.03 38.50 26.00
N LYS A 934 -39.20 39.31 26.66
CA LYS A 934 -38.03 39.94 26.00
C LYS A 934 -37.00 38.97 25.48
N GLU A 935 -37.00 37.73 25.97
CA GLU A 935 -36.05 36.68 25.65
C GLU A 935 -36.59 35.70 24.62
N GLY A 936 -37.85 35.86 24.13
CA GLY A 936 -38.43 35.06 23.10
C GLY A 936 -39.87 34.62 23.36
N ARG A 937 -40.35 33.64 22.58
CA ARG A 937 -41.73 33.14 22.55
C ARG A 937 -41.75 31.67 22.99
N LYS A 938 -42.72 31.30 23.89
CA LYS A 938 -42.89 29.92 24.33
C LYS A 938 -44.35 29.48 24.24
N THR A 939 -44.54 28.27 23.73
CA THR A 939 -45.86 27.66 23.57
C THR A 939 -46.05 26.56 24.61
N SER A 940 -47.20 26.55 25.25
CA SER A 940 -47.62 25.49 26.18
C SER A 940 -49.06 25.09 25.87
N LYS A 941 -49.47 23.91 26.33
CA LYS A 941 -50.82 23.38 26.11
C LYS A 941 -51.55 23.20 27.45
N PHE A 942 -52.85 23.45 27.46
CA PHE A 942 -53.70 23.17 28.62
C PHE A 942 -55.09 22.65 28.21
N VAL A 943 -55.72 21.95 29.12
CA VAL A 943 -57.08 21.46 28.96
C VAL A 943 -58.03 22.35 29.76
N LYS A 944 -59.06 22.88 29.13
CA LYS A 944 -60.20 23.57 29.75
C LYS A 944 -61.28 22.55 30.10
N GLN A 945 -61.69 22.50 31.38
CA GLN A 945 -62.84 21.70 31.89
C GLN A 945 -64.11 22.47 31.89
#